data_8859a2e6c383372e399771ad732c4025
#
_entry.id   8859a2e6c383372e399771ad732c4025
#
_cell.length_a   1.000
_cell.length_b   1.000
_cell.length_c   1.000
_cell.angle_alpha   90.00
_cell.angle_beta   90.00
_cell.angle_gamma   90.00
#
_symmetry.space_group_name_H-M   'P 1'
#
loop_
_entity.id
_entity.type
_entity.pdbx_description
1 polymer ?
#
loop_
_entity_poly.entity_id
_entity_poly.type
_entity_poly.pdbx_seq_one_letter_code
_entity_poly.pdbx_strand_id
1 'polypeptide(L)'
;GRDELTNPVIDTLPLSYAMLPDEQKRFNLGSVCRHYRVSYDGEGAHRADYDADVLSQVMYNMMNQLGHEATLDTLMDMEGGCGKYSSKKPYERNRPYHMTVFAKNKDGLKELFELITLSHTQYLVSMGKENGQPRIIKEEISKKWDNGNLLIGSSCQNGEIFELAHTRSKKELFAAMSYYDYIELQPLDCYKNLLDRGSITDVEDLKWYLQFIYDTAKEAGKMVIASSDAHYVNPNEKRLRDVYINAKAIGNARHPLYIYNKQARKATSNPNQHLLTTDEMLKAFEWMGEDVAYEVVVENTNKLKLLTEPIFPIKDKLYPPDIEGSDQKLRDICFETAHQWYGKDLPDIVEKRLTRELDSIIGHGYYVVYYISHLLVKKSNDDGYLVGSRGSVGSSFVATMSNITEVNPLTPHYVCKNCQHYEFLEADEAKSGFDLPDKVCPVCGEIMRGDGQDIPFETFLGFEGDKVPDIDLNFSGEYQPNAHAYTKEVFGDDHVFRAGTVGTVQEKTAYGYVKGYEEEMECEPFNEAKRVDLAKGCEGVKRTTGQHPGGIVVVPLDMDVHDFTPVQYPANNPNATWKTTHFDFHQIHDNILKFDILGHVDPTAMKMLERITGVNVRQIPMNDQATMAIFSTTESLKIDTTKYNEVTGAAGIPEFGTPFVRGILELTKPTTFAELVTISGLSHGTDVWLGNAKDLIDNGTCKLNEVIGCRDDIMVDLMGYGVKPKLSFTIMESVRKGKGLKDEWVTEMKANNVPEWFIDSCTKIKYMFPK
;
A
#
# COMPACT_ATOMS: atom_id res chain seq x y z
N GLY A 1 -4.33 42.41 -35.47
CA GLY A 1 -2.88 42.31 -35.54
C GLY A 1 -2.27 42.43 -34.17
N ARG A 2 -1.67 41.35 -33.67
CA ARG A 2 -0.78 41.42 -32.50
C ARG A 2 0.60 41.78 -33.06
N ASP A 3 0.98 43.05 -32.96
CA ASP A 3 2.34 43.47 -33.26
C ASP A 3 3.29 42.79 -32.24
N GLU A 4 4.37 42.22 -32.74
CA GLU A 4 5.35 41.50 -31.92
C GLU A 4 6.10 42.52 -31.06
N LEU A 5 6.00 42.42 -29.73
CA LEU A 5 6.81 43.20 -28.82
C LEU A 5 8.27 42.79 -28.96
N THR A 6 9.13 43.72 -29.39
CA THR A 6 10.57 43.49 -29.53
C THR A 6 11.34 43.69 -28.23
N ASN A 7 10.73 44.35 -27.25
CA ASN A 7 11.34 44.62 -25.94
C ASN A 7 11.28 43.40 -25.04
N PRO A 8 12.27 43.19 -24.16
CA PRO A 8 12.21 42.20 -23.11
C PRO A 8 10.95 42.37 -22.26
N VAL A 9 10.29 41.27 -21.94
CA VAL A 9 9.07 41.25 -21.12
C VAL A 9 9.41 40.66 -19.75
N ILE A 10 9.06 41.35 -18.68
CA ILE A 10 9.17 40.87 -17.31
C ILE A 10 7.77 40.58 -16.78
N ASP A 11 7.55 39.38 -16.32
CA ASP A 11 6.31 38.99 -15.63
C ASP A 11 6.44 39.35 -14.14
N THR A 12 5.61 40.29 -13.70
CA THR A 12 5.64 40.77 -12.32
C THR A 12 5.08 39.77 -11.30
N LEU A 13 4.38 38.72 -11.73
CA LEU A 13 3.85 37.71 -10.83
C LEU A 13 4.97 36.77 -10.33
N PRO A 14 5.78 36.10 -11.16
CA PRO A 14 6.97 35.39 -10.71
C PRO A 14 7.96 36.27 -9.94
N LEU A 15 8.16 37.51 -10.39
CA LEU A 15 8.99 38.47 -9.67
C LEU A 15 8.45 38.72 -8.24
N SER A 16 7.14 38.82 -8.06
CA SER A 16 6.51 38.93 -6.74
C SER A 16 6.80 37.74 -5.84
N TYR A 17 6.84 36.51 -6.43
CA TYR A 17 7.18 35.30 -5.68
C TYR A 17 8.61 35.34 -5.12
N ALA A 18 9.54 35.95 -5.85
CA ALA A 18 10.93 36.07 -5.43
C ALA A 18 11.15 37.22 -4.43
N MET A 19 10.40 38.32 -4.55
CA MET A 19 10.65 39.56 -3.82
C MET A 19 9.80 39.72 -2.55
N LEU A 20 8.71 39.02 -2.39
CA LEU A 20 7.82 39.14 -1.23
C LEU A 20 8.19 38.14 -0.14
N PRO A 21 8.05 38.49 1.16
CA PRO A 21 8.43 37.64 2.27
C PRO A 21 7.58 36.35 2.34
N ASP A 22 8.06 35.34 3.08
CA ASP A 22 7.43 34.03 3.19
C ASP A 22 6.02 34.03 3.78
N GLU A 23 5.71 35.03 4.59
CA GLU A 23 4.38 35.23 5.20
C GLU A 23 3.33 35.69 4.17
N GLN A 24 3.74 36.16 3.01
CA GLN A 24 2.84 36.58 1.93
C GLN A 24 2.16 35.36 1.32
N LYS A 25 0.84 35.24 1.51
CA LYS A 25 0.04 34.09 1.06
C LYS A 25 -0.70 34.32 -0.27
N ARG A 26 -0.88 35.58 -0.67
CA ARG A 26 -1.63 35.94 -1.88
C ARG A 26 -0.81 36.92 -2.71
N PHE A 27 -0.76 36.64 -4.01
CA PHE A 27 0.06 37.36 -4.98
C PHE A 27 -0.78 38.04 -6.09
N ASN A 28 -2.10 38.17 -5.90
CA ASN A 28 -2.92 38.97 -6.79
C ASN A 28 -2.54 40.46 -6.65
N LEU A 29 -2.78 41.26 -7.69
CA LEU A 29 -2.36 42.65 -7.77
C LEU A 29 -2.73 43.44 -6.50
N GLY A 30 -3.97 43.33 -6.01
CA GLY A 30 -4.42 44.05 -4.81
C GLY A 30 -3.68 43.61 -3.53
N SER A 31 -3.18 42.38 -3.43
CA SER A 31 -2.38 41.92 -2.30
C SER A 31 -0.93 42.43 -2.39
N VAL A 32 -0.36 42.48 -3.58
CA VAL A 32 0.96 43.01 -3.86
C VAL A 32 0.96 44.50 -3.64
N CYS A 33 -0.07 45.23 -4.11
CA CYS A 33 -0.28 46.65 -3.86
C CYS A 33 -0.29 46.99 -2.37
N ARG A 34 -1.00 46.22 -1.56
CA ARG A 34 -1.03 46.39 -0.10
C ARG A 34 0.35 46.23 0.54
N HIS A 35 1.15 45.29 0.07
CA HIS A 35 2.53 45.12 0.56
C HIS A 35 3.38 46.34 0.25
N TYR A 36 3.34 46.84 -0.98
CA TYR A 36 4.12 47.98 -1.43
C TYR A 36 3.44 49.34 -1.12
N ARG A 37 2.30 49.33 -0.42
CA ARG A 37 1.53 50.56 -0.06
C ARG A 37 1.11 51.37 -1.28
N VAL A 38 0.83 50.72 -2.39
CA VAL A 38 0.24 51.32 -3.59
C VAL A 38 -1.29 51.28 -3.42
N SER A 39 -1.92 52.43 -3.74
CA SER A 39 -3.39 52.53 -3.67
C SER A 39 -4.00 51.70 -4.78
N TYR A 40 -4.94 50.79 -4.44
CA TYR A 40 -5.66 49.97 -5.37
C TYR A 40 -7.15 49.98 -5.01
N ASP A 41 -7.94 50.70 -5.82
CA ASP A 41 -9.37 50.84 -5.63
C ASP A 41 -10.15 49.72 -6.32
N GLY A 42 -11.09 49.11 -5.61
CA GLY A 42 -11.93 48.06 -6.15
C GLY A 42 -12.90 48.53 -7.26
N GLU A 43 -13.26 49.84 -7.30
CA GLU A 43 -14.10 50.38 -8.39
C GLU A 43 -13.31 50.60 -9.70
N GLY A 44 -12.01 50.84 -9.60
CA GLY A 44 -11.10 50.96 -10.74
C GLY A 44 -10.54 49.61 -11.21
N ALA A 45 -10.59 48.59 -10.38
CA ALA A 45 -10.03 47.27 -10.66
C ALA A 45 -10.65 46.65 -11.95
N HIS A 46 -9.83 45.91 -12.70
CA HIS A 46 -10.17 45.32 -13.98
C HIS A 46 -10.37 46.29 -15.16
N ARG A 47 -9.96 47.53 -15.00
CA ARG A 47 -9.76 48.45 -16.12
C ARG A 47 -8.29 48.42 -16.52
N ALA A 48 -8.02 48.08 -17.78
CA ALA A 48 -6.66 47.87 -18.29
C ALA A 48 -5.72 49.07 -18.07
N ASP A 49 -6.22 50.29 -18.23
CA ASP A 49 -5.47 51.54 -17.99
C ASP A 49 -5.10 51.72 -16.52
N TYR A 50 -6.05 51.48 -15.63
CA TYR A 50 -5.86 51.58 -14.18
C TYR A 50 -4.92 50.46 -13.63
N ASP A 51 -5.16 49.21 -14.03
CA ASP A 51 -4.34 48.09 -13.62
C ASP A 51 -2.89 48.24 -14.13
N ALA A 52 -2.68 48.76 -15.34
CA ALA A 52 -1.35 49.05 -15.88
C ALA A 52 -0.62 50.15 -15.10
N ASP A 53 -1.32 51.24 -14.74
CA ASP A 53 -0.74 52.31 -13.92
C ASP A 53 -0.35 51.83 -12.52
N VAL A 54 -1.23 51.10 -11.87
CA VAL A 54 -0.98 50.49 -10.57
C VAL A 54 0.19 49.50 -10.62
N LEU A 55 0.26 48.68 -11.65
CA LEU A 55 1.33 47.72 -11.87
C LEU A 55 2.68 48.41 -12.07
N SER A 56 2.70 49.54 -12.78
CA SER A 56 3.92 50.33 -12.95
C SER A 56 4.44 50.90 -11.62
N GLN A 57 3.54 51.34 -10.72
CA GLN A 57 3.89 51.79 -9.38
C GLN A 57 4.42 50.64 -8.50
N VAL A 58 3.84 49.47 -8.60
CA VAL A 58 4.34 48.26 -7.93
C VAL A 58 5.75 47.94 -8.44
N MET A 59 5.95 47.90 -9.76
CA MET A 59 7.26 47.63 -10.37
C MET A 59 8.30 48.65 -9.94
N TYR A 60 7.96 49.94 -9.91
CA TYR A 60 8.85 51.00 -9.40
C TYR A 60 9.27 50.73 -7.94
N ASN A 61 8.34 50.32 -7.09
CA ASN A 61 8.65 49.99 -5.70
C ASN A 61 9.52 48.71 -5.57
N MET A 62 9.31 47.71 -6.42
CA MET A 62 10.18 46.52 -6.51
C MET A 62 11.62 46.91 -6.91
N MET A 63 11.78 47.78 -7.90
CA MET A 63 13.09 48.31 -8.30
C MET A 63 13.76 49.10 -7.17
N ASN A 64 13.03 49.94 -6.44
CA ASN A 64 13.55 50.65 -5.28
C ASN A 64 13.99 49.69 -4.15
N GLN A 65 13.30 48.60 -3.95
CA GLN A 65 13.66 47.57 -2.97
C GLN A 65 14.99 46.89 -3.34
N LEU A 66 15.27 46.69 -4.63
CA LEU A 66 16.53 46.16 -5.14
C LEU A 66 17.68 47.17 -5.05
N GLY A 67 17.38 48.47 -5.05
CA GLY A 67 18.35 49.54 -4.98
C GLY A 67 19.02 49.85 -6.33
N HIS A 68 20.19 50.52 -6.28
CA HIS A 68 20.90 50.98 -7.47
C HIS A 68 21.50 49.87 -8.36
N GLU A 69 21.44 48.62 -7.91
CA GLU A 69 21.91 47.46 -8.65
C GLU A 69 20.80 46.80 -9.51
N ALA A 70 19.62 47.40 -9.53
CA ALA A 70 18.48 46.88 -10.30
C ALA A 70 18.72 47.12 -11.80
N THR A 71 19.22 46.12 -12.48
CA THR A 71 19.29 46.02 -13.94
C THR A 71 18.18 45.11 -14.47
N LEU A 72 17.96 45.16 -15.79
CA LEU A 72 17.02 44.26 -16.44
C LEU A 72 17.41 42.80 -16.20
N ASP A 73 18.70 42.46 -16.33
CA ASP A 73 19.23 41.11 -16.10
C ASP A 73 18.98 40.66 -14.65
N THR A 74 19.21 41.55 -13.67
CA THR A 74 18.92 41.27 -12.25
C THR A 74 17.44 40.94 -12.03
N LEU A 75 16.53 41.65 -12.68
CA LEU A 75 15.09 41.40 -12.57
C LEU A 75 14.67 40.07 -13.24
N MET A 76 15.26 39.78 -14.38
CA MET A 76 15.04 38.51 -15.07
C MET A 76 15.59 37.30 -14.28
N ASP A 77 16.77 37.45 -13.67
CA ASP A 77 17.35 36.46 -12.77
C ASP A 77 16.48 36.21 -11.54
N MET A 78 15.89 37.27 -10.97
CA MET A 78 14.97 37.18 -9.83
C MET A 78 13.64 36.54 -10.20
N GLU A 79 13.17 36.74 -11.41
CA GLU A 79 12.00 36.02 -11.94
C GLU A 79 12.24 34.51 -11.89
N GLY A 80 13.48 34.04 -12.11
CA GLY A 80 13.95 32.68 -11.88
C GLY A 80 14.14 32.29 -10.40
N GLY A 81 14.04 33.24 -9.44
CA GLY A 81 13.94 32.97 -8.03
C GLY A 81 15.23 32.99 -7.20
N CYS A 82 15.89 34.08 -7.13
CA CYS A 82 17.13 34.29 -6.33
C CYS A 82 16.88 34.46 -4.82
N GLY A 83 16.04 33.88 -4.15
CA GLY A 83 15.88 33.74 -2.70
C GLY A 83 16.33 34.86 -1.72
N LYS A 84 16.67 36.10 -2.21
CA LYS A 84 17.15 37.21 -1.37
C LYS A 84 16.10 37.68 -0.37
N TYR A 85 14.83 37.67 -0.75
CA TYR A 85 13.72 38.21 0.04
C TYR A 85 12.74 37.11 0.51
N SER A 86 12.86 35.90 -0.02
CA SER A 86 12.05 34.75 0.33
C SER A 86 12.91 33.48 0.46
N SER A 87 12.65 32.66 1.47
CA SER A 87 13.28 31.33 1.58
C SER A 87 12.62 30.32 0.64
N LYS A 88 11.45 30.62 0.12
CA LYS A 88 10.69 29.78 -0.81
C LYS A 88 11.33 29.78 -2.19
N LYS A 89 11.52 28.57 -2.73
CA LYS A 89 11.98 28.40 -4.10
C LYS A 89 10.85 28.67 -5.11
N PRO A 90 11.15 29.06 -6.36
CA PRO A 90 10.12 29.36 -7.35
C PRO A 90 9.12 28.23 -7.55
N TYR A 91 9.59 26.98 -7.64
CA TYR A 91 8.71 25.83 -7.83
C TYR A 91 7.72 25.61 -6.66
N GLU A 92 7.98 26.18 -5.48
CA GLU A 92 7.06 26.09 -4.34
C GLU A 92 5.89 27.09 -4.45
N ARG A 93 6.06 28.16 -5.17
CA ARG A 93 5.09 29.26 -5.29
C ARG A 93 4.42 29.36 -6.65
N ASN A 94 5.14 29.07 -7.72
CA ASN A 94 4.63 29.15 -9.08
C ASN A 94 3.51 28.11 -9.31
N ARG A 95 2.58 28.43 -10.20
CA ARG A 95 1.60 27.48 -10.69
C ARG A 95 2.32 26.38 -11.48
N PRO A 96 2.14 25.11 -11.14
CA PRO A 96 2.71 24.01 -11.93
C PRO A 96 1.92 23.82 -13.24
N TYR A 97 2.61 23.40 -14.29
CA TYR A 97 2.03 22.94 -15.53
C TYR A 97 1.93 21.42 -15.55
N HIS A 98 0.95 20.90 -16.28
CA HIS A 98 0.88 19.48 -16.61
C HIS A 98 1.86 19.16 -17.73
N MET A 99 2.41 17.96 -17.70
CA MET A 99 3.32 17.41 -18.69
C MET A 99 3.08 15.91 -18.83
N THR A 100 3.17 15.39 -20.03
CA THR A 100 3.15 13.95 -20.28
C THR A 100 4.58 13.45 -20.48
N VAL A 101 4.94 12.36 -19.83
CA VAL A 101 6.26 11.72 -19.98
C VAL A 101 6.06 10.24 -20.29
N PHE A 102 6.60 9.76 -21.42
CA PHE A 102 6.60 8.36 -21.80
C PHE A 102 8.00 7.75 -21.65
N ALA A 103 8.06 6.56 -21.06
CA ALA A 103 9.23 5.72 -21.13
C ALA A 103 9.29 5.01 -22.50
N LYS A 104 10.41 5.11 -23.19
CA LYS A 104 10.61 4.47 -24.51
C LYS A 104 11.03 3.00 -24.37
N ASN A 105 11.74 2.67 -23.30
CA ASN A 105 12.35 1.37 -23.04
C ASN A 105 12.46 1.12 -21.53
N LYS A 106 13.08 0.03 -21.11
CA LYS A 106 13.27 -0.32 -19.68
C LYS A 106 14.07 0.71 -18.90
N ASP A 107 15.11 1.30 -19.50
CA ASP A 107 15.91 2.32 -18.85
C ASP A 107 15.09 3.60 -18.64
N GLY A 108 14.28 3.97 -19.63
CA GLY A 108 13.32 5.07 -19.50
C GLY A 108 12.26 4.82 -18.43
N LEU A 109 11.83 3.57 -18.22
CA LEU A 109 10.93 3.25 -17.11
C LEU A 109 11.58 3.52 -15.75
N LYS A 110 12.84 3.12 -15.57
CA LYS A 110 13.60 3.41 -14.34
C LYS A 110 13.76 4.92 -14.13
N GLU A 111 14.16 5.65 -15.18
CA GLU A 111 14.27 7.11 -15.15
C GLU A 111 12.94 7.79 -14.81
N LEU A 112 11.82 7.29 -15.34
CA LEU A 112 10.47 7.77 -14.99
C LEU A 112 10.15 7.52 -13.52
N PHE A 113 10.51 6.36 -12.95
CA PHE A 113 10.33 6.05 -11.53
C PHE A 113 11.18 6.97 -10.65
N GLU A 114 12.40 7.30 -11.06
CA GLU A 114 13.26 8.28 -10.38
C GLU A 114 12.63 9.68 -10.39
N LEU A 115 12.08 10.14 -11.53
CA LEU A 115 11.40 11.42 -11.62
C LEU A 115 10.14 11.48 -10.73
N ILE A 116 9.36 10.40 -10.69
CA ILE A 116 8.20 10.30 -9.79
C ILE A 116 8.67 10.34 -8.32
N THR A 117 9.75 9.65 -7.97
CA THR A 117 10.34 9.69 -6.63
C THR A 117 10.75 11.11 -6.25
N LEU A 118 11.47 11.82 -7.13
CA LEU A 118 11.88 13.20 -6.89
C LEU A 118 10.66 14.11 -6.64
N SER A 119 9.59 13.95 -7.42
CA SER A 119 8.37 14.76 -7.26
C SER A 119 7.65 14.48 -5.93
N HIS A 120 7.68 13.24 -5.43
CA HIS A 120 7.00 12.82 -4.20
C HIS A 120 7.91 12.87 -2.95
N THR A 121 9.14 13.34 -3.10
CA THR A 121 10.11 13.48 -2.00
C THR A 121 10.74 14.88 -1.99
N GLN A 122 11.76 15.12 -2.80
CA GLN A 122 12.54 16.35 -2.82
C GLN A 122 11.71 17.57 -3.25
N TYR A 123 10.83 17.39 -4.23
CA TYR A 123 9.99 18.44 -4.80
C TYR A 123 8.53 18.38 -4.34
N LEU A 124 8.27 17.70 -3.23
CA LEU A 124 6.95 17.66 -2.60
C LEU A 124 6.69 18.99 -1.87
N VAL A 125 5.78 19.79 -2.40
CA VAL A 125 5.47 21.13 -1.88
C VAL A 125 4.35 21.06 -0.87
N SER A 126 4.59 21.56 0.35
CA SER A 126 3.56 21.65 1.38
C SER A 126 2.59 22.80 1.07
N MET A 127 1.31 22.48 0.98
CA MET A 127 0.21 23.41 0.72
C MET A 127 -0.53 23.80 2.02
N GLY A 128 0.18 24.35 3.00
CA GLY A 128 -0.39 24.77 4.29
C GLY A 128 -0.66 23.60 5.24
N LYS A 129 -1.93 23.41 5.67
CA LYS A 129 -2.34 22.29 6.52
C LYS A 129 -2.65 21.01 5.73
N GLU A 130 -2.58 21.08 4.42
CA GLU A 130 -2.96 20.00 3.52
C GLU A 130 -1.74 19.14 3.16
N ASN A 131 -2.01 17.96 2.63
CA ASN A 131 -1.00 17.06 2.10
C ASN A 131 -0.16 17.76 1.03
N GLY A 132 1.11 17.41 0.92
CA GLY A 132 2.01 17.97 -0.06
C GLY A 132 1.54 17.71 -1.50
N GLN A 133 1.83 18.66 -2.40
CA GLN A 133 1.61 18.54 -3.83
C GLN A 133 2.90 18.10 -4.51
N PRO A 134 2.94 16.94 -5.20
CA PRO A 134 4.11 16.54 -5.99
C PRO A 134 4.33 17.51 -7.14
N ARG A 135 5.57 17.96 -7.30
CA ARG A 135 6.03 18.84 -8.39
C ARG A 135 7.39 18.35 -8.87
N ILE A 136 7.81 18.83 -10.01
CA ILE A 136 9.18 18.61 -10.50
C ILE A 136 9.61 19.80 -11.33
N ILE A 137 10.90 20.11 -11.33
CA ILE A 137 11.48 21.18 -12.13
C ILE A 137 11.97 20.65 -13.47
N LYS A 138 11.95 21.50 -14.50
CA LYS A 138 12.35 21.14 -15.85
C LYS A 138 13.79 20.64 -15.93
N GLU A 139 14.71 21.17 -15.10
CA GLU A 139 16.11 20.78 -15.06
C GLU A 139 16.30 19.30 -14.69
N GLU A 140 15.50 18.78 -13.75
CA GLU A 140 15.58 17.34 -13.40
C GLU A 140 15.02 16.45 -14.52
N ILE A 141 13.97 16.92 -15.18
CA ILE A 141 13.41 16.20 -16.34
C ILE A 141 14.44 16.21 -17.49
N SER A 142 15.06 17.36 -17.78
CA SER A 142 16.05 17.51 -18.87
C SER A 142 17.24 16.57 -18.69
N LYS A 143 17.77 16.44 -17.46
CA LYS A 143 18.86 15.52 -17.16
C LYS A 143 18.55 14.07 -17.56
N LYS A 144 17.29 13.64 -17.43
CA LYS A 144 16.83 12.30 -17.81
C LYS A 144 16.48 12.21 -19.30
N TRP A 145 15.84 13.26 -19.82
CA TRP A 145 15.48 13.34 -21.24
C TRP A 145 16.70 13.30 -22.17
N ASP A 146 17.80 13.97 -21.76
CA ASP A 146 19.07 13.99 -22.52
C ASP A 146 19.67 12.59 -22.71
N ASN A 147 19.28 11.59 -21.89
CA ASN A 147 19.68 10.20 -22.08
C ASN A 147 18.99 9.53 -23.28
N GLY A 148 17.93 10.14 -23.82
CA GLY A 148 17.21 9.66 -25.00
C GLY A 148 16.20 8.54 -24.74
N ASN A 149 15.95 8.17 -23.50
CA ASN A 149 15.04 7.07 -23.10
C ASN A 149 13.61 7.52 -22.80
N LEU A 150 13.36 8.83 -22.76
CA LEU A 150 12.05 9.43 -22.46
C LEU A 150 11.53 10.20 -23.68
N LEU A 151 10.20 10.38 -23.74
CA LEU A 151 9.51 11.30 -24.63
C LEU A 151 8.67 12.25 -23.80
N ILE A 152 8.69 13.54 -24.15
CA ILE A 152 8.00 14.60 -23.43
C ILE A 152 6.91 15.19 -24.30
N GLY A 153 5.67 15.19 -23.81
CA GLY A 153 4.48 15.78 -24.43
C GLY A 153 3.93 16.98 -23.67
N SER A 154 3.26 17.88 -24.39
CA SER A 154 2.74 19.14 -23.84
C SER A 154 1.51 19.00 -22.95
N SER A 155 0.90 17.81 -22.90
CA SER A 155 -0.28 17.50 -22.09
C SER A 155 -1.54 18.35 -22.45
N CYS A 156 -2.41 18.64 -21.49
CA CYS A 156 -3.78 19.15 -21.66
C CYS A 156 -3.89 20.69 -21.48
N GLN A 157 -5.13 21.18 -21.32
CA GLN A 157 -5.43 22.60 -21.05
C GLN A 157 -4.67 23.22 -19.87
N ASN A 158 -4.13 22.41 -18.97
CA ASN A 158 -3.28 22.85 -17.86
C ASN A 158 -1.78 22.78 -18.18
N GLY A 159 -1.42 22.40 -19.40
CA GLY A 159 -0.04 22.38 -19.89
C GLY A 159 0.47 23.77 -20.25
N GLU A 160 1.81 23.92 -20.30
CA GLU A 160 2.47 25.17 -20.63
C GLU A 160 2.11 25.69 -22.03
N ILE A 161 2.06 24.79 -23.03
CA ILE A 161 1.81 25.17 -24.44
C ILE A 161 0.43 25.81 -24.63
N PHE A 162 -0.61 25.26 -23.98
CA PHE A 162 -1.95 25.86 -24.06
C PHE A 162 -2.02 27.21 -23.35
N GLU A 163 -1.40 27.33 -22.18
CA GLU A 163 -1.31 28.60 -21.42
C GLU A 163 -0.60 29.68 -22.24
N LEU A 164 0.55 29.36 -22.85
CA LEU A 164 1.32 30.32 -23.65
C LEU A 164 0.58 30.73 -24.94
N ALA A 165 -0.11 29.81 -25.59
CA ALA A 165 -0.92 30.13 -26.78
C ALA A 165 -2.03 31.14 -26.47
N HIS A 166 -2.55 31.11 -25.25
CA HIS A 166 -3.61 32.00 -24.78
C HIS A 166 -3.06 33.36 -24.24
N THR A 167 -1.85 33.39 -23.67
CA THR A 167 -1.34 34.53 -22.89
C THR A 167 -0.11 35.20 -23.47
N ARG A 168 0.62 34.55 -24.42
CA ARG A 168 1.93 35.00 -24.90
C ARG A 168 1.99 35.18 -26.41
N SER A 169 3.12 35.68 -26.90
CA SER A 169 3.40 35.87 -28.32
C SER A 169 3.70 34.54 -29.02
N LYS A 170 3.55 34.52 -30.36
CA LYS A 170 3.96 33.37 -31.19
C LYS A 170 5.43 32.98 -30.98
N LYS A 171 6.32 33.98 -30.81
CA LYS A 171 7.76 33.76 -30.60
C LYS A 171 8.04 32.99 -29.30
N GLU A 172 7.36 33.37 -28.20
CA GLU A 172 7.50 32.68 -26.92
C GLU A 172 6.91 31.26 -26.99
N LEU A 173 5.74 31.11 -27.63
CA LEU A 173 5.14 29.81 -27.86
C LEU A 173 6.06 28.89 -28.69
N PHE A 174 6.62 29.41 -29.79
CA PHE A 174 7.57 28.69 -30.65
C PHE A 174 8.81 28.25 -29.87
N ALA A 175 9.38 29.14 -29.07
CA ALA A 175 10.54 28.85 -28.24
C ALA A 175 10.24 27.76 -27.19
N ALA A 176 9.10 27.83 -26.51
CA ALA A 176 8.68 26.84 -25.52
C ALA A 176 8.48 25.43 -26.13
N MET A 177 8.02 25.35 -27.37
CA MET A 177 7.83 24.08 -28.06
C MET A 177 9.13 23.29 -28.25
N SER A 178 10.30 23.95 -28.21
CA SER A 178 11.59 23.26 -28.29
C SER A 178 11.82 22.24 -27.16
N TYR A 179 11.18 22.43 -26.03
CA TYR A 179 11.28 21.55 -24.86
C TYR A 179 10.46 20.25 -24.96
N TYR A 180 9.64 20.08 -25.98
CA TYR A 180 8.75 18.94 -26.15
C TYR A 180 9.13 18.10 -27.36
N ASP A 181 8.98 16.77 -27.27
CA ASP A 181 9.11 15.87 -28.44
C ASP A 181 7.87 15.95 -29.31
N TYR A 182 6.70 16.10 -28.70
CA TYR A 182 5.42 16.20 -29.40
C TYR A 182 4.45 17.13 -28.66
N ILE A 183 3.49 17.64 -29.40
CA ILE A 183 2.44 18.55 -28.91
C ILE A 183 1.10 17.84 -28.93
N GLU A 184 0.30 18.03 -27.88
CA GLU A 184 -1.00 17.40 -27.72
C GLU A 184 -2.14 18.41 -27.94
N LEU A 185 -3.14 17.99 -28.66
CA LEU A 185 -4.44 18.67 -28.79
C LEU A 185 -5.55 17.77 -28.23
N GLN A 186 -6.54 18.37 -27.58
CA GLN A 186 -7.71 17.68 -27.07
C GLN A 186 -8.98 18.09 -27.82
N PRO A 187 -10.02 17.25 -27.78
CA PRO A 187 -11.38 17.60 -28.31
C PRO A 187 -11.91 18.90 -27.67
N LEU A 188 -12.67 19.67 -28.41
CA LEU A 188 -13.27 20.93 -27.93
C LEU A 188 -14.05 20.77 -26.63
N ASP A 189 -14.70 19.64 -26.43
CA ASP A 189 -15.45 19.32 -25.20
C ASP A 189 -14.61 19.25 -23.94
N CYS A 190 -13.30 19.00 -24.06
CA CYS A 190 -12.37 19.02 -22.93
C CYS A 190 -12.14 20.43 -22.36
N TYR A 191 -12.48 21.47 -23.11
CA TYR A 191 -12.32 22.88 -22.73
C TYR A 191 -13.64 23.57 -22.30
N LYS A 192 -14.72 22.81 -22.18
CA LYS A 192 -16.06 23.36 -21.89
C LYS A 192 -16.08 24.23 -20.61
N ASN A 193 -15.32 23.86 -19.59
CA ASN A 193 -15.21 24.64 -18.37
C ASN A 193 -14.59 26.03 -18.59
N LEU A 194 -13.72 26.21 -19.59
CA LEU A 194 -13.11 27.51 -19.92
C LEU A 194 -14.09 28.39 -20.70
N LEU A 195 -14.87 27.79 -21.60
CA LEU A 195 -15.95 28.47 -22.33
C LEU A 195 -17.05 28.96 -21.38
N ASP A 196 -17.55 28.06 -20.50
CA ASP A 196 -18.62 28.40 -19.56
C ASP A 196 -18.21 29.45 -18.54
N ARG A 197 -16.90 29.57 -18.21
CA ARG A 197 -16.36 30.62 -17.34
C ARG A 197 -16.06 31.93 -18.06
N GLY A 198 -16.16 31.96 -19.38
CA GLY A 198 -15.77 33.11 -20.21
C GLY A 198 -14.25 33.36 -20.21
N SER A 199 -13.43 32.36 -19.86
CA SER A 199 -11.96 32.42 -19.99
C SER A 199 -11.55 32.41 -21.47
N ILE A 200 -12.34 31.77 -22.30
CA ILE A 200 -12.30 31.81 -23.77
C ILE A 200 -13.68 32.29 -24.21
N THR A 201 -13.72 33.20 -25.17
CA THR A 201 -14.94 33.93 -25.55
C THR A 201 -16.03 33.00 -26.09
N ASP A 202 -15.67 32.16 -27.06
CA ASP A 202 -16.58 31.21 -27.69
C ASP A 202 -15.81 30.05 -28.33
N VAL A 203 -16.53 29.15 -29.00
CA VAL A 203 -15.96 27.96 -29.64
C VAL A 203 -15.07 28.31 -30.82
N GLU A 204 -15.34 29.38 -31.55
CA GLU A 204 -14.51 29.80 -32.67
C GLU A 204 -13.16 30.37 -32.18
N ASP A 205 -13.18 31.10 -31.09
CA ASP A 205 -11.97 31.58 -30.42
C ASP A 205 -11.11 30.38 -29.91
N LEU A 206 -11.75 29.34 -29.32
CA LEU A 206 -11.08 28.10 -28.96
C LEU A 206 -10.45 27.37 -30.13
N LYS A 207 -11.20 27.23 -31.26
CA LYS A 207 -10.68 26.62 -32.49
C LYS A 207 -9.46 27.39 -33.01
N TRP A 208 -9.50 28.73 -32.93
CA TRP A 208 -8.40 29.56 -33.36
C TRP A 208 -7.14 29.28 -32.48
N TYR A 209 -7.27 29.16 -31.17
CA TYR A 209 -6.12 28.81 -30.30
C TYR A 209 -5.55 27.44 -30.64
N LEU A 210 -6.39 26.42 -30.83
CA LEU A 210 -5.93 25.07 -31.16
C LEU A 210 -5.27 25.00 -32.53
N GLN A 211 -5.84 25.72 -33.54
CA GLN A 211 -5.21 25.87 -34.85
C GLN A 211 -3.87 26.62 -34.75
N PHE A 212 -3.79 27.67 -33.97
CA PHE A 212 -2.56 28.42 -33.72
C PHE A 212 -1.46 27.57 -33.08
N ILE A 213 -1.81 26.69 -32.16
CA ILE A 213 -0.88 25.71 -31.57
C ILE A 213 -0.40 24.73 -32.66
N TYR A 214 -1.32 24.17 -33.44
CA TYR A 214 -1.02 23.25 -34.54
C TYR A 214 -0.03 23.87 -35.54
N ASP A 215 -0.36 25.05 -36.07
CA ASP A 215 0.43 25.76 -37.08
C ASP A 215 1.84 26.10 -36.52
N THR A 216 1.93 26.58 -35.30
CA THR A 216 3.20 26.91 -34.65
C THR A 216 4.04 25.66 -34.43
N ALA A 217 3.40 24.54 -34.03
CA ALA A 217 4.09 23.27 -33.85
C ALA A 217 4.65 22.70 -35.17
N LYS A 218 3.87 22.82 -36.27
CA LYS A 218 4.34 22.43 -37.60
C LYS A 218 5.52 23.27 -38.04
N GLU A 219 5.51 24.60 -37.83
CA GLU A 219 6.64 25.48 -38.11
C GLU A 219 7.88 25.12 -37.26
N ALA A 220 7.67 24.70 -36.02
CA ALA A 220 8.75 24.26 -35.12
C ALA A 220 9.23 22.83 -35.41
N GLY A 221 8.66 22.15 -36.43
CA GLY A 221 8.99 20.78 -36.79
C GLY A 221 8.56 19.74 -35.76
N LYS A 222 7.57 20.05 -34.93
CA LYS A 222 7.07 19.16 -33.87
C LYS A 222 5.91 18.30 -34.39
N MET A 223 5.89 17.05 -33.95
CA MET A 223 4.77 16.15 -34.18
C MET A 223 3.59 16.59 -33.33
N VAL A 224 2.39 16.67 -33.92
CA VAL A 224 1.15 16.98 -33.19
C VAL A 224 0.30 15.72 -33.11
N ILE A 225 -0.18 15.39 -31.93
CA ILE A 225 -1.10 14.27 -31.69
C ILE A 225 -2.41 14.74 -31.08
N ALA A 226 -3.48 13.99 -31.30
CA ALA A 226 -4.74 14.15 -30.61
C ALA A 226 -4.83 13.18 -29.41
N SER A 227 -5.18 13.68 -28.23
CA SER A 227 -5.44 12.89 -27.03
C SER A 227 -6.80 13.25 -26.44
N SER A 228 -7.53 12.26 -25.89
CA SER A 228 -8.88 12.48 -25.33
C SER A 228 -8.88 13.06 -23.91
N ASP A 229 -7.73 13.17 -23.25
CA ASP A 229 -7.63 13.54 -21.83
C ASP A 229 -8.59 12.70 -20.95
N ALA A 230 -8.68 11.39 -21.22
CA ALA A 230 -9.68 10.50 -20.62
C ALA A 230 -9.47 10.32 -19.12
N HIS A 231 -10.53 10.55 -18.35
CA HIS A 231 -10.57 10.37 -16.90
C HIS A 231 -11.61 9.34 -16.45
N TYR A 232 -12.45 8.88 -17.34
CA TYR A 232 -13.45 7.82 -17.16
C TYR A 232 -13.76 7.16 -18.51
N VAL A 233 -14.33 5.95 -18.49
CA VAL A 233 -14.51 5.14 -19.69
C VAL A 233 -15.76 5.56 -20.46
N ASN A 234 -16.91 5.57 -19.82
CA ASN A 234 -18.20 5.78 -20.50
C ASN A 234 -18.75 7.19 -20.28
N PRO A 235 -19.42 7.80 -21.26
CA PRO A 235 -19.98 9.15 -21.13
C PRO A 235 -20.90 9.35 -19.92
N ASN A 236 -21.65 8.31 -19.52
CA ASN A 236 -22.56 8.36 -18.36
C ASN A 236 -21.85 8.41 -17.01
N GLU A 237 -20.56 8.07 -16.95
CA GLU A 237 -19.74 8.12 -15.73
C GLU A 237 -19.29 9.54 -15.38
N LYS A 238 -19.49 10.51 -16.28
CA LYS A 238 -19.31 11.93 -15.99
C LYS A 238 -20.01 12.36 -14.68
N ARG A 239 -21.23 11.83 -14.44
CA ARG A 239 -21.96 12.07 -13.20
C ARG A 239 -21.20 11.66 -11.93
N LEU A 240 -20.37 10.61 -12.00
CA LEU A 240 -19.54 10.16 -10.87
C LEU A 240 -18.35 11.11 -10.67
N ARG A 241 -17.71 11.53 -11.78
CA ARG A 241 -16.66 12.54 -11.74
C ARG A 241 -17.17 13.87 -11.18
N ASP A 242 -18.39 14.29 -11.52
CA ASP A 242 -19.00 15.50 -10.97
C ASP A 242 -19.18 15.42 -9.45
N VAL A 243 -19.51 14.24 -8.91
CA VAL A 243 -19.56 13.99 -7.46
C VAL A 243 -18.16 14.18 -6.86
N TYR A 244 -17.10 13.60 -7.47
CA TYR A 244 -15.72 13.74 -7.00
C TYR A 244 -15.21 15.19 -7.03
N ILE A 245 -15.47 15.94 -8.07
CA ILE A 245 -15.05 17.34 -8.20
C ILE A 245 -15.62 18.18 -7.06
N ASN A 246 -16.85 17.89 -6.64
CA ASN A 246 -17.53 18.61 -5.57
C ASN A 246 -17.34 18.00 -4.18
N ALA A 247 -16.75 16.83 -4.06
CA ALA A 247 -16.47 16.19 -2.77
C ALA A 247 -15.39 16.94 -1.96
N LYS A 248 -15.45 16.77 -0.64
CA LYS A 248 -14.39 17.17 0.27
C LYS A 248 -13.46 15.99 0.51
N ALA A 249 -12.23 16.09 0.06
CA ALA A 249 -11.19 15.11 0.34
C ALA A 249 -10.69 15.22 1.81
N ILE A 250 -9.70 14.43 2.16
CA ILE A 250 -9.04 14.46 3.48
C ILE A 250 -8.51 15.87 3.74
N GLY A 251 -8.69 16.39 4.95
CA GLY A 251 -8.27 17.75 5.29
C GLY A 251 -9.14 18.87 4.69
N ASN A 252 -10.31 18.55 4.14
CA ASN A 252 -11.18 19.45 3.37
C ASN A 252 -10.56 19.96 2.05
N ALA A 253 -9.53 19.28 1.53
CA ALA A 253 -8.99 19.57 0.21
C ALA A 253 -10.08 19.48 -0.87
N ARG A 254 -9.96 20.33 -1.88
CA ARG A 254 -10.89 20.37 -3.02
C ARG A 254 -10.18 19.97 -4.30
N HIS A 255 -10.94 19.36 -5.18
CA HIS A 255 -10.45 19.01 -6.51
C HIS A 255 -10.01 20.27 -7.28
N PRO A 256 -8.95 20.24 -8.12
CA PRO A 256 -8.49 21.40 -8.88
C PRO A 256 -9.57 22.07 -9.74
N LEU A 257 -10.54 21.31 -10.24
CA LEU A 257 -11.69 21.83 -11.01
C LEU A 257 -12.81 22.39 -10.13
N TYR A 258 -12.72 22.28 -8.78
CA TYR A 258 -13.76 22.82 -7.89
C TYR A 258 -13.84 24.34 -7.97
N ILE A 259 -15.06 24.87 -8.13
CA ILE A 259 -15.31 26.29 -8.23
C ILE A 259 -15.86 26.81 -6.90
N TYR A 260 -15.12 27.69 -6.24
CA TYR A 260 -15.49 28.21 -4.92
C TYR A 260 -16.73 29.13 -4.99
N ASN A 261 -16.87 29.92 -6.06
CA ASN A 261 -18.06 30.75 -6.25
C ASN A 261 -19.26 29.85 -6.61
N LYS A 262 -20.28 29.88 -5.79
CA LYS A 262 -21.46 29.00 -5.87
C LYS A 262 -22.28 29.22 -7.15
N GLN A 263 -22.46 30.48 -7.56
CA GLN A 263 -23.21 30.80 -8.79
C GLN A 263 -22.45 30.33 -10.02
N ALA A 264 -21.16 30.64 -10.08
CA ALA A 264 -20.29 30.18 -11.15
C ALA A 264 -20.22 28.64 -11.21
N ARG A 265 -20.15 27.94 -10.06
CA ARG A 265 -20.14 26.47 -10.01
C ARG A 265 -21.40 25.85 -10.62
N LYS A 266 -22.56 26.43 -10.38
CA LYS A 266 -23.83 25.97 -10.98
C LYS A 266 -23.94 26.27 -12.47
N ALA A 267 -23.31 27.35 -12.93
CA ALA A 267 -23.34 27.77 -14.31
C ALA A 267 -22.27 27.09 -15.19
N THR A 268 -21.25 26.48 -14.58
CA THR A 268 -20.13 25.87 -15.30
C THR A 268 -20.30 24.35 -15.35
N SER A 269 -20.23 23.77 -16.54
CA SER A 269 -20.14 22.33 -16.73
C SER A 269 -18.69 21.86 -16.60
N ASN A 270 -18.47 20.71 -15.96
CA ASN A 270 -17.18 20.07 -16.00
C ASN A 270 -16.87 19.54 -17.42
N PRO A 271 -15.60 19.43 -17.80
CA PRO A 271 -15.21 18.96 -19.13
C PRO A 271 -15.71 17.53 -19.38
N ASN A 272 -16.00 17.21 -20.65
CA ASN A 272 -16.26 15.85 -21.09
C ASN A 272 -14.94 15.16 -21.37
N GLN A 273 -14.60 14.18 -20.56
CA GLN A 273 -13.28 13.52 -20.53
C GLN A 273 -13.44 12.00 -20.48
N HIS A 274 -14.36 11.44 -21.28
CA HIS A 274 -14.49 9.99 -21.44
C HIS A 274 -13.53 9.46 -22.51
N LEU A 275 -13.28 8.16 -22.47
CA LEU A 275 -12.46 7.50 -23.47
C LEU A 275 -13.20 7.50 -24.81
N LEU A 276 -12.56 8.07 -25.83
CA LEU A 276 -13.09 8.14 -27.19
C LEU A 276 -12.48 7.05 -28.07
N THR A 277 -13.30 6.45 -28.94
CA THR A 277 -12.83 5.56 -29.99
C THR A 277 -12.13 6.38 -31.09
N THR A 278 -11.42 5.71 -32.00
CA THR A 278 -10.77 6.39 -33.14
C THR A 278 -11.76 7.17 -33.99
N ASP A 279 -12.94 6.59 -34.28
CA ASP A 279 -13.98 7.25 -35.07
C ASP A 279 -14.56 8.50 -34.37
N GLU A 280 -14.77 8.42 -33.04
CA GLU A 280 -15.20 9.56 -32.24
C GLU A 280 -14.14 10.65 -32.19
N MET A 281 -12.85 10.26 -32.09
CA MET A 281 -11.71 11.21 -32.11
C MET A 281 -11.63 11.88 -33.52
N LEU A 282 -11.71 11.16 -34.61
CA LEU A 282 -11.73 11.72 -35.96
C LEU A 282 -12.86 12.74 -36.12
N LYS A 283 -14.06 12.41 -35.65
CA LYS A 283 -15.21 13.31 -35.66
C LYS A 283 -14.98 14.56 -34.80
N ALA A 284 -14.33 14.40 -33.61
CA ALA A 284 -14.05 15.51 -32.73
C ALA A 284 -13.05 16.53 -33.33
N PHE A 285 -12.21 16.10 -34.28
CA PHE A 285 -11.21 16.93 -34.96
C PHE A 285 -11.62 17.29 -36.43
N GLU A 286 -12.77 16.87 -36.90
CA GLU A 286 -13.30 17.15 -38.30
C GLU A 286 -13.26 18.65 -38.64
N TRP A 287 -13.42 19.52 -37.66
CA TRP A 287 -13.36 20.98 -37.83
C TRP A 287 -12.00 21.51 -38.30
N MET A 288 -10.89 20.74 -38.14
CA MET A 288 -9.56 21.06 -38.68
C MET A 288 -9.37 20.60 -40.14
N GLY A 289 -10.36 19.89 -40.72
CA GLY A 289 -10.27 19.21 -42.00
C GLY A 289 -9.88 17.73 -41.88
N GLU A 290 -10.37 16.91 -42.82
CA GLU A 290 -10.19 15.45 -42.78
C GLU A 290 -8.71 15.02 -42.75
N ASP A 291 -7.87 15.66 -43.56
CA ASP A 291 -6.43 15.34 -43.64
C ASP A 291 -5.70 15.61 -42.31
N VAL A 292 -5.97 16.77 -41.70
CA VAL A 292 -5.33 17.13 -40.40
C VAL A 292 -5.90 16.25 -39.29
N ALA A 293 -7.20 15.99 -39.27
CA ALA A 293 -7.81 15.09 -38.29
C ALA A 293 -7.17 13.69 -38.37
N TYR A 294 -7.00 13.15 -39.57
CA TYR A 294 -6.36 11.85 -39.77
C TYR A 294 -4.90 11.88 -39.38
N GLU A 295 -4.15 12.93 -39.73
CA GLU A 295 -2.74 13.11 -39.28
C GLU A 295 -2.60 13.04 -37.77
N VAL A 296 -3.35 13.86 -37.01
CA VAL A 296 -3.16 13.99 -35.56
C VAL A 296 -3.75 12.82 -34.76
N VAL A 297 -4.87 12.24 -35.25
CA VAL A 297 -5.56 11.14 -34.55
C VAL A 297 -4.93 9.77 -34.85
N VAL A 298 -4.57 9.52 -36.12
CA VAL A 298 -4.19 8.17 -36.59
C VAL A 298 -2.69 8.08 -36.89
N GLU A 299 -2.20 8.91 -37.82
CA GLU A 299 -0.82 8.76 -38.28
C GLU A 299 0.19 9.06 -37.18
N ASN A 300 0.08 10.22 -36.52
CA ASN A 300 1.05 10.67 -35.56
C ASN A 300 0.99 9.90 -34.24
N THR A 301 -0.19 9.45 -33.80
CA THR A 301 -0.31 8.55 -32.64
C THR A 301 0.36 7.20 -32.90
N ASN A 302 0.24 6.65 -34.13
CA ASN A 302 0.95 5.44 -34.51
C ASN A 302 2.49 5.67 -34.63
N LYS A 303 2.91 6.83 -35.15
CA LYS A 303 4.34 7.19 -35.15
C LYS A 303 4.89 7.28 -33.72
N LEU A 304 4.17 7.91 -32.80
CA LEU A 304 4.56 7.97 -31.39
C LEU A 304 4.70 6.58 -30.76
N LYS A 305 3.73 5.68 -31.01
CA LYS A 305 3.77 4.29 -30.59
C LYS A 305 5.03 3.56 -31.06
N LEU A 306 5.46 3.79 -32.31
CA LEU A 306 6.64 3.16 -32.89
C LEU A 306 7.96 3.63 -32.28
N LEU A 307 7.95 4.74 -31.50
CA LEU A 307 9.12 5.22 -30.75
C LEU A 307 9.28 4.53 -29.39
N THR A 308 8.35 3.67 -29.00
CA THR A 308 8.35 2.97 -27.72
C THR A 308 8.41 1.46 -27.90
N GLU A 309 9.10 0.77 -27.01
CA GLU A 309 9.15 -0.68 -26.90
C GLU A 309 8.04 -1.20 -25.97
N PRO A 310 7.65 -2.48 -26.06
CA PRO A 310 6.80 -3.10 -25.07
C PRO A 310 7.52 -3.12 -23.70
N ILE A 311 6.91 -2.50 -22.69
CA ILE A 311 7.47 -2.39 -21.34
C ILE A 311 6.46 -2.93 -20.34
N PHE A 312 6.96 -3.70 -19.35
CA PHE A 312 6.16 -4.18 -18.23
C PHE A 312 6.62 -3.46 -16.96
N PRO A 313 5.79 -2.61 -16.34
CA PRO A 313 6.13 -1.89 -15.11
C PRO A 313 6.39 -2.80 -13.92
N ILE A 314 5.76 -3.97 -13.90
CA ILE A 314 5.87 -4.99 -12.86
C ILE A 314 6.77 -6.11 -13.38
N LYS A 315 7.74 -6.56 -12.58
CA LYS A 315 8.65 -7.66 -12.94
C LYS A 315 7.89 -9.00 -12.95
N ASP A 316 8.47 -10.01 -13.56
CA ASP A 316 7.86 -11.33 -13.81
C ASP A 316 8.21 -12.39 -12.76
N LYS A 317 9.12 -12.10 -11.84
CA LYS A 317 9.57 -13.04 -10.80
C LYS A 317 9.91 -12.33 -9.49
N LEU A 318 10.10 -13.12 -8.43
CA LEU A 318 10.58 -12.64 -7.14
C LEU A 318 12.11 -12.40 -7.19
N TYR A 319 12.52 -11.29 -6.59
CA TYR A 319 13.91 -10.88 -6.39
C TYR A 319 14.18 -10.77 -4.89
N PRO A 320 14.57 -11.87 -4.21
CA PRO A 320 14.89 -11.81 -2.79
C PRO A 320 16.24 -11.10 -2.59
N PRO A 321 16.43 -10.40 -1.47
CA PRO A 321 17.76 -9.93 -1.09
C PRO A 321 18.68 -11.14 -0.89
N ASP A 322 19.98 -10.96 -1.08
CA ASP A 322 20.98 -11.97 -0.79
C ASP A 322 21.88 -11.52 0.36
N ILE A 323 22.24 -12.46 1.23
CA ILE A 323 23.25 -12.27 2.28
C ILE A 323 24.26 -13.39 2.12
N GLU A 324 25.49 -13.07 1.81
CA GLU A 324 26.56 -14.02 1.55
C GLU A 324 26.70 -15.08 2.64
N GLY A 325 26.61 -16.34 2.24
CA GLY A 325 26.75 -17.51 3.11
C GLY A 325 25.60 -17.72 4.10
N SER A 326 24.45 -17.04 3.91
CA SER A 326 23.29 -17.19 4.82
C SER A 326 22.63 -18.56 4.76
N ASP A 327 22.77 -19.30 3.65
CA ASP A 327 22.37 -20.70 3.50
C ASP A 327 23.10 -21.61 4.47
N GLN A 328 24.44 -21.52 4.49
CA GLN A 328 25.28 -22.31 5.39
C GLN A 328 25.10 -21.87 6.85
N LYS A 329 25.03 -20.55 7.10
CA LYS A 329 24.78 -20.00 8.46
C LYS A 329 23.46 -20.51 9.04
N LEU A 330 22.38 -20.54 8.22
CA LEU A 330 21.08 -21.09 8.66
C LEU A 330 21.19 -22.56 9.00
N ARG A 331 21.87 -23.36 8.16
CA ARG A 331 22.10 -24.79 8.42
C ARG A 331 22.86 -25.01 9.71
N ASP A 332 23.95 -24.27 9.93
CA ASP A 332 24.78 -24.37 11.12
C ASP A 332 23.99 -24.04 12.39
N ILE A 333 23.23 -22.91 12.39
CA ILE A 333 22.37 -22.52 13.52
C ILE A 333 21.37 -23.62 13.86
N CYS A 334 20.71 -24.20 12.83
CA CYS A 334 19.70 -25.23 13.04
C CYS A 334 20.27 -26.51 13.62
N PHE A 335 21.39 -27.01 13.10
CA PHE A 335 22.04 -28.22 13.63
C PHE A 335 22.65 -27.98 15.00
N GLU A 336 23.26 -26.81 15.26
CA GLU A 336 23.76 -26.47 16.58
C GLU A 336 22.62 -26.48 17.61
N THR A 337 21.49 -25.86 17.33
CA THR A 337 20.33 -25.86 18.22
C THR A 337 19.76 -27.27 18.41
N ALA A 338 19.66 -28.07 17.34
CA ALA A 338 19.18 -29.45 17.41
C ALA A 338 20.10 -30.30 18.31
N HIS A 339 21.42 -30.19 18.16
CA HIS A 339 22.38 -30.88 19.06
C HIS A 339 22.32 -30.40 20.51
N GLN A 340 22.03 -29.11 20.74
CA GLN A 340 21.81 -28.61 22.10
C GLN A 340 20.57 -29.21 22.76
N TRP A 341 19.52 -29.50 21.98
CA TRP A 341 18.25 -30.03 22.50
C TRP A 341 18.26 -31.53 22.62
N TYR A 342 18.73 -32.25 21.58
CA TYR A 342 18.58 -33.70 21.42
C TYR A 342 19.89 -34.49 21.55
N GLY A 343 21.03 -33.80 21.82
CA GLY A 343 22.31 -34.42 21.99
C GLY A 343 23.13 -34.61 20.71
N LYS A 344 24.30 -35.25 20.85
CA LYS A 344 25.25 -35.42 19.74
C LYS A 344 24.70 -36.26 18.61
N ASP A 345 24.03 -37.37 18.97
CA ASP A 345 23.41 -38.30 18.03
C ASP A 345 21.92 -37.96 17.96
N LEU A 346 21.53 -37.30 16.88
CA LEU A 346 20.15 -36.83 16.73
C LEU A 346 19.17 -38.00 16.52
N PRO A 347 17.95 -37.93 17.09
CA PRO A 347 16.89 -38.88 16.75
C PRO A 347 16.58 -38.85 15.25
N ASP A 348 16.32 -40.01 14.67
CA ASP A 348 15.97 -40.16 13.24
C ASP A 348 14.84 -39.20 12.79
N ILE A 349 13.82 -38.99 13.63
CA ILE A 349 12.69 -38.12 13.36
C ILE A 349 13.13 -36.66 13.27
N VAL A 350 14.04 -36.23 14.13
CA VAL A 350 14.61 -34.87 14.16
C VAL A 350 15.51 -34.64 12.96
N GLU A 351 16.46 -35.52 12.72
CA GLU A 351 17.43 -35.41 11.63
C GLU A 351 16.76 -35.41 10.26
N LYS A 352 15.85 -36.37 10.01
CA LYS A 352 15.12 -36.47 8.75
C LYS A 352 14.22 -35.24 8.50
N ARG A 353 13.50 -34.77 9.53
CA ARG A 353 12.65 -33.60 9.42
C ARG A 353 13.48 -32.36 9.13
N LEU A 354 14.56 -32.12 9.89
CA LEU A 354 15.41 -30.95 9.74
C LEU A 354 16.10 -30.91 8.36
N THR A 355 16.68 -32.03 7.94
CA THR A 355 17.35 -32.14 6.64
C THR A 355 16.37 -31.89 5.48
N ARG A 356 15.21 -32.54 5.52
CA ARG A 356 14.17 -32.36 4.49
C ARG A 356 13.70 -30.92 4.36
N GLU A 357 13.46 -30.24 5.48
CA GLU A 357 13.04 -28.85 5.47
C GLU A 357 14.15 -27.92 4.98
N LEU A 358 15.38 -28.06 5.47
CA LEU A 358 16.53 -27.26 5.03
C LEU A 358 16.81 -27.44 3.53
N ASP A 359 16.76 -28.67 3.02
CA ASP A 359 16.98 -28.93 1.59
C ASP A 359 15.90 -28.28 0.72
N SER A 360 14.64 -28.29 1.17
CA SER A 360 13.55 -27.59 0.49
C SER A 360 13.72 -26.06 0.56
N ILE A 361 14.00 -25.50 1.73
CA ILE A 361 14.14 -24.06 1.95
C ILE A 361 15.35 -23.51 1.16
N ILE A 362 16.48 -24.21 1.21
CA ILE A 362 17.71 -23.80 0.51
C ILE A 362 17.55 -23.98 -1.00
N GLY A 363 16.98 -25.12 -1.42
CA GLY A 363 16.78 -25.43 -2.83
C GLY A 363 15.86 -24.42 -3.57
N HIS A 364 14.91 -23.83 -2.86
CA HIS A 364 14.02 -22.78 -3.40
C HIS A 364 14.51 -21.34 -3.15
N GLY A 365 15.66 -21.16 -2.49
CA GLY A 365 16.22 -19.82 -2.21
C GLY A 365 15.55 -19.06 -1.07
N TYR A 366 14.75 -19.72 -0.22
CA TYR A 366 14.03 -19.07 0.89
C TYR A 366 14.88 -18.92 2.16
N TYR A 367 16.10 -19.45 2.18
CA TYR A 367 17.01 -19.40 3.33
C TYR A 367 17.28 -17.98 3.83
N VAL A 368 17.31 -16.99 2.93
CA VAL A 368 17.51 -15.59 3.29
C VAL A 368 16.39 -15.07 4.18
N VAL A 369 15.13 -15.41 3.85
CA VAL A 369 13.96 -15.00 4.64
C VAL A 369 14.05 -15.53 6.07
N TYR A 370 14.42 -16.81 6.22
CA TYR A 370 14.64 -17.44 7.52
C TYR A 370 15.80 -16.79 8.29
N TYR A 371 16.93 -16.58 7.60
CA TYR A 371 18.10 -16.00 8.25
C TYR A 371 17.85 -14.58 8.76
N ILE A 372 17.17 -13.73 7.97
CA ILE A 372 16.79 -12.38 8.38
C ILE A 372 15.81 -12.43 9.57
N SER A 373 14.81 -13.31 9.50
CA SER A 373 13.85 -13.50 10.58
C SER A 373 14.56 -13.92 11.88
N HIS A 374 15.52 -14.84 11.78
CA HIS A 374 16.39 -15.20 12.92
C HIS A 374 17.12 -13.97 13.48
N LEU A 375 17.76 -13.16 12.65
CA LEU A 375 18.50 -11.97 13.09
C LEU A 375 17.59 -10.96 13.83
N LEU A 376 16.38 -10.72 13.29
CA LEU A 376 15.38 -9.83 13.87
C LEU A 376 14.90 -10.33 15.24
N VAL A 377 14.56 -11.62 15.33
CA VAL A 377 14.10 -12.23 16.59
C VAL A 377 15.23 -12.25 17.62
N LYS A 378 16.44 -12.64 17.19
CA LYS A 378 17.62 -12.64 18.06
C LYS A 378 17.89 -11.25 18.63
N LYS A 379 17.91 -10.21 17.79
CA LYS A 379 18.13 -8.82 18.23
C LYS A 379 17.09 -8.36 19.26
N SER A 380 15.82 -8.66 19.03
CA SER A 380 14.74 -8.32 19.97
C SER A 380 14.90 -9.05 21.32
N ASN A 381 15.22 -10.36 21.27
CA ASN A 381 15.43 -11.15 22.47
C ASN A 381 16.67 -10.69 23.26
N ASP A 382 17.76 -10.35 22.58
CA ASP A 382 18.99 -9.82 23.19
C ASP A 382 18.73 -8.47 23.90
N ASP A 383 17.83 -7.65 23.34
CA ASP A 383 17.36 -6.40 23.95
C ASP A 383 16.27 -6.64 25.02
N GLY A 384 15.92 -7.89 25.29
CA GLY A 384 15.02 -8.31 26.36
C GLY A 384 13.53 -8.23 26.02
N TYR A 385 13.16 -8.22 24.76
CA TYR A 385 11.77 -8.25 24.29
C TYR A 385 11.49 -9.54 23.55
N LEU A 386 10.48 -10.30 24.02
CA LEU A 386 10.04 -11.53 23.36
C LEU A 386 9.39 -11.23 22.02
N VAL A 387 9.52 -12.19 21.09
CA VAL A 387 8.85 -12.16 19.80
C VAL A 387 8.00 -13.41 19.69
N GLY A 388 6.71 -13.24 19.35
CA GLY A 388 5.81 -14.34 19.01
C GLY A 388 5.78 -14.56 17.50
N SER A 389 5.71 -15.78 17.06
CA SER A 389 5.40 -16.08 15.67
C SER A 389 3.87 -16.14 15.44
N ARG A 390 3.45 -15.88 14.22
CA ARG A 390 2.05 -15.93 13.82
C ARG A 390 1.89 -16.72 12.51
N GLY A 391 0.77 -17.39 12.37
CA GLY A 391 0.44 -18.06 11.12
C GLY A 391 1.20 -19.37 10.90
N SER A 392 1.46 -19.71 9.64
CA SER A 392 1.95 -21.03 9.26
C SER A 392 3.42 -21.29 9.54
N VAL A 393 4.20 -20.31 10.00
CA VAL A 393 5.62 -20.51 10.34
C VAL A 393 5.82 -21.53 11.47
N GLY A 394 4.83 -21.69 12.36
CA GLY A 394 4.84 -22.71 13.41
C GLY A 394 4.87 -24.16 12.91
N SER A 395 4.63 -24.42 11.62
CA SER A 395 4.78 -25.74 11.00
C SER A 395 6.20 -26.05 10.52
N SER A 396 7.11 -25.08 10.56
CA SER A 396 8.51 -25.27 10.17
C SER A 396 9.42 -25.59 11.35
N PHE A 397 10.01 -26.77 11.35
CA PHE A 397 10.99 -27.18 12.36
C PHE A 397 12.32 -26.42 12.19
N VAL A 398 12.67 -26.00 10.99
CA VAL A 398 13.78 -25.06 10.74
C VAL A 398 13.54 -23.74 11.45
N ALA A 399 12.31 -23.21 11.46
CA ALA A 399 11.97 -21.99 12.17
C ALA A 399 12.14 -22.16 13.70
N THR A 400 11.81 -23.35 14.24
CA THR A 400 12.05 -23.68 15.66
C THR A 400 13.54 -23.75 15.94
N MET A 401 14.30 -24.50 15.14
CA MET A 401 15.74 -24.70 15.33
C MET A 401 16.58 -23.45 15.06
N SER A 402 16.07 -22.53 14.26
CA SER A 402 16.66 -21.18 14.08
C SER A 402 16.17 -20.12 15.07
N ASN A 403 15.41 -20.51 16.09
CA ASN A 403 14.85 -19.64 17.13
C ASN A 403 13.93 -18.51 16.59
N ILE A 404 13.30 -18.70 15.43
CA ILE A 404 12.30 -17.79 14.88
C ILE A 404 10.96 -17.94 15.61
N THR A 405 10.59 -19.19 15.93
CA THR A 405 9.37 -19.55 16.66
C THR A 405 9.65 -20.44 17.85
N GLU A 406 8.81 -20.38 18.87
CA GLU A 406 8.84 -21.30 20.02
C GLU A 406 7.93 -22.51 19.80
N VAL A 407 7.17 -22.56 18.69
CA VAL A 407 6.33 -23.70 18.35
C VAL A 407 7.21 -24.84 17.82
N ASN A 408 7.10 -26.01 18.42
CA ASN A 408 7.75 -27.23 17.96
C ASN A 408 6.75 -28.08 17.14
N PRO A 409 6.92 -28.21 15.82
CA PRO A 409 5.96 -28.94 14.98
C PRO A 409 6.14 -30.45 14.98
N LEU A 410 7.10 -30.98 15.71
CA LEU A 410 7.28 -32.44 15.85
C LEU A 410 6.10 -33.06 16.59
N THR A 411 5.98 -34.40 16.48
CA THR A 411 5.03 -35.17 17.29
C THR A 411 5.28 -34.95 18.80
N PRO A 412 4.26 -35.10 19.66
CA PRO A 412 4.41 -34.95 21.10
C PRO A 412 5.54 -35.84 21.67
N HIS A 413 6.41 -35.24 22.47
CA HIS A 413 7.56 -35.93 23.05
C HIS A 413 8.05 -35.23 24.32
N TYR A 414 8.89 -35.92 25.07
CA TYR A 414 9.65 -35.35 26.17
C TYR A 414 11.10 -35.12 25.75
N VAL A 415 11.68 -34.03 26.22
CA VAL A 415 13.11 -33.78 26.08
C VAL A 415 13.68 -33.20 27.38
N CYS A 416 14.79 -33.77 27.83
CA CYS A 416 15.51 -33.31 29.01
C CYS A 416 16.52 -32.21 28.63
N LYS A 417 16.29 -30.98 29.05
CA LYS A 417 17.21 -29.86 28.77
C LYS A 417 18.58 -29.98 29.45
N ASN A 418 18.71 -30.86 30.43
CA ASN A 418 19.96 -31.05 31.16
C ASN A 418 20.88 -32.13 30.54
N CYS A 419 20.33 -33.28 30.18
CA CYS A 419 21.13 -34.40 29.66
C CYS A 419 20.73 -34.84 28.23
N GLN A 420 19.83 -34.10 27.57
CA GLN A 420 19.35 -34.32 26.21
C GLN A 420 18.66 -35.67 26.00
N HIS A 421 18.29 -36.40 27.08
CA HIS A 421 17.46 -37.57 26.96
C HIS A 421 16.09 -37.21 26.38
N TYR A 422 15.58 -38.02 25.44
CA TYR A 422 14.31 -37.77 24.73
C TYR A 422 13.45 -39.04 24.70
N GLU A 423 12.14 -38.84 24.66
CA GLU A 423 11.15 -39.92 24.49
C GLU A 423 10.01 -39.44 23.60
N PHE A 424 9.94 -39.93 22.34
CA PHE A 424 8.83 -39.64 21.44
C PHE A 424 7.65 -40.58 21.76
N LEU A 425 6.44 -40.01 21.72
CA LEU A 425 5.20 -40.77 21.92
C LEU A 425 4.77 -41.48 20.63
N GLU A 426 4.00 -42.56 20.78
CA GLU A 426 3.31 -43.14 19.63
C GLU A 426 2.21 -42.21 19.12
N ALA A 427 1.83 -42.37 17.84
CA ALA A 427 0.73 -41.65 17.27
C ALA A 427 -0.56 -41.86 18.08
N ASP A 428 -1.35 -40.79 18.27
CA ASP A 428 -2.62 -40.76 18.99
C ASP A 428 -2.57 -40.78 20.52
N GLU A 429 -1.41 -40.86 21.19
CA GLU A 429 -1.34 -40.77 22.65
C GLU A 429 -1.65 -39.36 23.18
N ALA A 430 -1.27 -38.32 22.46
CA ALA A 430 -1.61 -36.92 22.76
C ALA A 430 -1.66 -36.06 21.50
N LYS A 431 -2.53 -35.05 21.44
CA LYS A 431 -2.59 -34.10 20.33
C LYS A 431 -1.63 -32.89 20.51
N SER A 432 -1.19 -32.63 21.73
CA SER A 432 -0.22 -31.60 22.06
C SER A 432 0.72 -32.10 23.16
N GLY A 433 2.00 -31.87 22.99
CA GLY A 433 2.99 -32.16 24.04
C GLY A 433 2.77 -31.32 25.30
N PHE A 434 2.14 -30.16 25.20
CA PHE A 434 1.81 -29.33 26.36
C PHE A 434 0.73 -29.93 27.26
N ASP A 435 0.00 -30.92 26.82
CA ASP A 435 -0.98 -31.65 27.63
C ASP A 435 -0.37 -32.83 28.42
N LEU A 436 0.91 -33.14 28.15
CA LEU A 436 1.60 -34.21 28.84
C LEU A 436 1.95 -33.85 30.28
N PRO A 437 1.77 -34.78 31.26
CA PRO A 437 2.20 -34.55 32.64
C PRO A 437 3.74 -34.44 32.74
N ASP A 438 4.21 -33.63 33.68
CA ASP A 438 5.64 -33.57 33.97
C ASP A 438 6.18 -34.95 34.36
N LYS A 439 7.38 -35.30 33.86
CA LYS A 439 8.02 -36.58 34.08
C LYS A 439 9.45 -36.42 34.58
N VAL A 440 9.87 -37.25 35.51
CA VAL A 440 11.27 -37.29 35.98
C VAL A 440 12.14 -37.96 34.92
N CYS A 441 13.22 -37.31 34.52
CA CYS A 441 14.18 -37.88 33.57
C CYS A 441 14.81 -39.19 34.13
N PRO A 442 14.74 -40.30 33.43
CA PRO A 442 15.29 -41.55 33.94
C PRO A 442 16.82 -41.56 33.98
N VAL A 443 17.49 -40.61 33.28
CA VAL A 443 18.95 -40.54 33.19
C VAL A 443 19.56 -39.64 34.26
N CYS A 444 19.03 -38.41 34.45
CA CYS A 444 19.63 -37.41 35.32
C CYS A 444 18.75 -36.97 36.50
N GLY A 445 17.48 -37.40 36.53
CA GLY A 445 16.57 -37.04 37.63
C GLY A 445 15.91 -35.67 37.54
N GLU A 446 16.23 -34.83 36.53
CA GLU A 446 15.58 -33.55 36.28
C GLU A 446 14.17 -33.74 35.73
N ILE A 447 13.34 -32.69 35.87
CA ILE A 447 11.98 -32.71 35.36
C ILE A 447 11.99 -32.49 33.80
N MET A 448 11.44 -33.43 33.08
CA MET A 448 11.13 -33.29 31.65
C MET A 448 9.69 -32.78 31.46
N ARG A 449 9.53 -31.81 30.60
CA ARG A 449 8.22 -31.31 30.15
C ARG A 449 7.92 -31.75 28.74
N GLY A 450 6.67 -31.99 28.48
CA GLY A 450 6.22 -32.33 27.14
C GLY A 450 6.27 -31.16 26.17
N ASP A 451 6.60 -31.44 24.91
CA ASP A 451 6.63 -30.51 23.80
C ASP A 451 6.16 -31.20 22.51
N GLY A 452 5.95 -30.46 21.43
CA GLY A 452 5.51 -30.99 20.15
C GLY A 452 4.01 -30.79 19.89
N GLN A 453 3.68 -30.25 18.70
CA GLN A 453 2.32 -29.87 18.32
C GLN A 453 1.80 -30.67 17.12
N ASP A 454 2.57 -31.58 16.57
CA ASP A 454 2.25 -32.43 15.43
C ASP A 454 1.69 -31.66 14.24
N ILE A 455 2.52 -30.80 13.66
CA ILE A 455 2.13 -29.95 12.52
C ILE A 455 2.91 -30.36 11.26
N PRO A 456 2.25 -30.69 10.15
CA PRO A 456 2.92 -31.01 8.89
C PRO A 456 3.62 -29.81 8.28
N PHE A 457 4.85 -29.98 7.78
CA PHE A 457 5.61 -28.92 7.10
C PHE A 457 4.94 -28.44 5.82
N GLU A 458 4.25 -29.34 5.13
CA GLU A 458 3.60 -29.09 3.86
C GLU A 458 2.57 -27.97 3.92
N THR A 459 2.00 -27.71 5.08
CA THR A 459 1.07 -26.57 5.29
C THR A 459 1.74 -25.21 5.15
N PHE A 460 3.07 -25.14 5.25
CA PHE A 460 3.85 -23.92 5.11
C PHE A 460 4.31 -23.66 3.66
N LEU A 461 5.07 -24.59 3.07
CA LEU A 461 5.67 -24.42 1.74
C LEU A 461 5.00 -25.24 0.64
N GLY A 462 3.99 -26.06 0.95
CA GLY A 462 3.43 -27.04 0.02
C GLY A 462 4.28 -28.30 -0.10
N PHE A 463 3.85 -29.24 -0.93
CA PHE A 463 4.58 -30.48 -1.17
C PHE A 463 5.79 -30.32 -2.09
N GLU A 464 5.76 -29.33 -2.97
CA GLU A 464 6.78 -29.07 -4.00
C GLU A 464 7.58 -27.79 -3.69
N GLY A 465 7.35 -27.13 -2.55
CA GLY A 465 8.01 -25.87 -2.18
C GLY A 465 7.60 -24.69 -3.06
N ASP A 466 6.45 -24.78 -3.71
CA ASP A 466 5.91 -23.81 -4.67
C ASP A 466 5.22 -22.61 -4.02
N LYS A 467 5.05 -22.66 -2.69
CA LYS A 467 4.47 -21.55 -1.92
C LYS A 467 5.57 -20.74 -1.25
N VAL A 468 5.62 -19.43 -1.55
CA VAL A 468 6.55 -18.50 -0.88
C VAL A 468 6.24 -18.46 0.62
N PRO A 469 7.26 -18.60 1.50
CA PRO A 469 7.07 -18.54 2.94
C PRO A 469 6.67 -17.13 3.37
N ASP A 470 5.64 -17.05 4.21
CA ASP A 470 5.19 -15.83 4.88
C ASP A 470 5.50 -15.98 6.38
N ILE A 471 6.52 -15.25 6.85
CA ILE A 471 6.98 -15.30 8.24
C ILE A 471 6.49 -14.05 8.95
N ASP A 472 5.35 -14.16 9.61
CA ASP A 472 4.76 -13.11 10.43
C ASP A 472 5.33 -13.15 11.85
N LEU A 473 5.88 -12.01 12.29
CA LEU A 473 6.51 -11.88 13.61
C LEU A 473 5.83 -10.78 14.42
N ASN A 474 5.34 -11.15 15.60
CA ASN A 474 4.72 -10.25 16.57
C ASN A 474 5.79 -9.73 17.56
N PHE A 475 6.26 -8.53 17.30
CA PHE A 475 7.15 -7.80 18.21
C PHE A 475 6.35 -7.03 19.26
N SER A 476 6.97 -6.72 20.40
CA SER A 476 6.41 -5.71 21.29
C SER A 476 6.15 -4.40 20.53
N GLY A 477 4.97 -3.80 20.69
CA GLY A 477 4.64 -2.51 20.08
C GLY A 477 5.62 -1.41 20.48
N GLU A 478 6.22 -1.49 21.68
CA GLU A 478 7.25 -0.56 22.14
C GLU A 478 8.60 -0.78 21.43
N TYR A 479 8.90 -2.01 21.04
CA TYR A 479 10.16 -2.39 20.39
C TYR A 479 10.10 -2.37 18.86
N GLN A 480 8.91 -2.44 18.25
CA GLN A 480 8.73 -2.49 16.80
C GLN A 480 9.53 -1.43 16.02
N PRO A 481 9.60 -0.14 16.45
CA PRO A 481 10.43 0.85 15.76
C PRO A 481 11.92 0.48 15.73
N ASN A 482 12.46 -0.15 16.77
CA ASN A 482 13.84 -0.61 16.82
C ASN A 482 14.07 -1.79 15.88
N ALA A 483 13.12 -2.72 15.80
CA ALA A 483 13.17 -3.84 14.84
C ALA A 483 13.14 -3.33 13.39
N HIS A 484 12.31 -2.33 13.10
CA HIS A 484 12.31 -1.66 11.79
C HIS A 484 13.66 -0.97 11.50
N ALA A 485 14.23 -0.25 12.47
CA ALA A 485 15.53 0.41 12.30
C ALA A 485 16.65 -0.61 12.06
N TYR A 486 16.60 -1.75 12.74
CA TYR A 486 17.60 -2.81 12.57
C TYR A 486 17.66 -3.39 11.16
N THR A 487 16.53 -3.42 10.41
CA THR A 487 16.56 -3.83 9.00
C THR A 487 17.44 -2.91 8.15
N LYS A 488 17.48 -1.60 8.47
CA LYS A 488 18.37 -0.64 7.81
C LYS A 488 19.84 -0.83 8.18
N GLU A 489 20.12 -1.26 9.41
CA GLU A 489 21.49 -1.62 9.82
C GLU A 489 22.02 -2.84 9.06
N VAL A 490 21.12 -3.79 8.74
CA VAL A 490 21.47 -5.02 8.00
C VAL A 490 21.65 -4.78 6.51
N PHE A 491 20.76 -3.99 5.87
CA PHE A 491 20.70 -3.84 4.41
C PHE A 491 21.09 -2.46 3.89
N GLY A 492 21.22 -1.47 4.76
CA GLY A 492 21.43 -0.07 4.37
C GLY A 492 20.14 0.71 4.14
N ASP A 493 20.20 2.03 4.34
CA ASP A 493 19.04 2.93 4.24
C ASP A 493 18.41 2.97 2.85
N ASP A 494 19.23 2.80 1.80
CA ASP A 494 18.79 2.90 0.41
C ASP A 494 18.10 1.63 -0.11
N HIS A 495 18.12 0.54 0.66
CA HIS A 495 17.52 -0.75 0.32
C HIS A 495 16.29 -1.11 1.14
N VAL A 496 15.91 -0.30 2.14
CA VAL A 496 14.84 -0.63 3.07
C VAL A 496 13.75 0.43 3.09
N PHE A 497 12.54 0.02 2.74
CA PHE A 497 11.37 0.90 2.64
C PHE A 497 10.18 0.30 3.38
N ARG A 498 9.23 1.13 3.79
CA ARG A 498 7.93 0.63 4.23
C ARG A 498 7.11 0.18 3.03
N ALA A 499 6.37 -0.90 3.17
CA ALA A 499 5.40 -1.30 2.17
C ALA A 499 4.32 -0.22 2.03
N GLY A 500 4.14 0.30 0.83
CA GLY A 500 3.11 1.30 0.54
C GLY A 500 1.73 0.68 0.45
N THR A 501 0.72 1.44 0.84
CA THR A 501 -0.69 1.07 0.69
C THR A 501 -1.46 2.19 0.01
N VAL A 502 -2.48 1.83 -0.77
CA VAL A 502 -3.41 2.77 -1.39
C VAL A 502 -4.77 2.63 -0.73
N GLY A 503 -5.15 3.67 0.01
CA GLY A 503 -6.50 3.75 0.59
C GLY A 503 -7.51 4.22 -0.46
N THR A 504 -8.58 3.45 -0.66
CA THR A 504 -9.65 3.76 -1.61
C THR A 504 -10.90 4.28 -0.91
N VAL A 505 -11.79 4.89 -1.69
CA VAL A 505 -13.10 5.34 -1.21
C VAL A 505 -13.97 4.12 -0.92
N GLN A 506 -14.45 4.01 0.30
CA GLN A 506 -15.32 2.95 0.79
C GLN A 506 -16.79 3.41 0.77
N GLU A 507 -17.73 2.47 0.81
CA GLU A 507 -19.18 2.68 0.72
C GLU A 507 -19.70 3.89 1.51
N LYS A 508 -19.43 3.94 2.83
CA LYS A 508 -19.89 5.04 3.69
C LYS A 508 -19.33 6.40 3.28
N THR A 509 -18.07 6.43 2.82
CA THR A 509 -17.42 7.66 2.34
C THR A 509 -18.04 8.08 1.00
N ALA A 510 -18.24 7.14 0.08
CA ALA A 510 -18.87 7.37 -1.22
C ALA A 510 -20.29 7.93 -1.06
N TYR A 511 -21.07 7.35 -0.16
CA TYR A 511 -22.41 7.85 0.16
C TYR A 511 -22.38 9.29 0.72
N GLY A 512 -21.39 9.58 1.59
CA GLY A 512 -21.14 10.94 2.08
C GLY A 512 -20.77 11.93 0.97
N TYR A 513 -20.03 11.49 -0.05
CA TYR A 513 -19.71 12.34 -1.21
C TYR A 513 -20.94 12.69 -2.02
N VAL A 514 -21.85 11.73 -2.24
CA VAL A 514 -23.11 11.97 -2.96
C VAL A 514 -23.99 12.97 -2.22
N LYS A 515 -24.13 12.84 -0.90
CA LYS A 515 -24.86 13.82 -0.07
C LYS A 515 -24.20 15.22 -0.14
N GLY A 516 -22.88 15.27 -0.02
CA GLY A 516 -22.15 16.53 -0.15
C GLY A 516 -22.32 17.16 -1.53
N TYR A 517 -22.42 16.38 -2.58
CA TYR A 517 -22.72 16.87 -3.92
C TYR A 517 -24.13 17.51 -4.00
N GLU A 518 -25.16 16.85 -3.43
CA GLU A 518 -26.52 17.40 -3.37
C GLU A 518 -26.54 18.79 -2.69
N GLU A 519 -25.81 18.91 -1.55
CA GLU A 519 -25.70 20.15 -0.78
C GLU A 519 -24.94 21.25 -1.56
N GLU A 520 -23.79 20.90 -2.17
CA GLU A 520 -22.95 21.85 -2.90
C GLU A 520 -23.61 22.37 -4.19
N MET A 521 -24.36 21.52 -4.86
CA MET A 521 -25.08 21.87 -6.08
C MET A 521 -26.50 22.42 -5.81
N GLU A 522 -27.00 22.30 -4.56
CA GLU A 522 -28.38 22.67 -4.16
C GLU A 522 -29.43 22.10 -5.12
N CYS A 523 -29.23 20.85 -5.52
CA CYS A 523 -30.22 20.13 -6.31
C CYS A 523 -31.28 19.53 -5.40
N GLU A 524 -32.42 19.14 -5.98
CA GLU A 524 -33.41 18.36 -5.23
C GLU A 524 -32.77 17.05 -4.74
N PRO A 525 -33.02 16.66 -3.47
CA PRO A 525 -32.44 15.45 -2.92
C PRO A 525 -32.79 14.23 -3.77
N PHE A 526 -31.76 13.44 -4.08
CA PHE A 526 -31.96 12.20 -4.82
C PHE A 526 -32.75 11.19 -3.98
N ASN A 527 -33.51 10.33 -4.62
CA ASN A 527 -34.07 9.18 -3.94
C ASN A 527 -32.94 8.21 -3.51
N GLU A 528 -33.25 7.34 -2.54
CA GLU A 528 -32.25 6.44 -1.95
C GLU A 528 -31.60 5.52 -3.00
N ALA A 529 -32.37 4.99 -3.94
CA ALA A 529 -31.84 4.11 -4.98
C ALA A 529 -30.78 4.82 -5.83
N LYS A 530 -31.01 6.09 -6.20
CA LYS A 530 -30.04 6.90 -6.96
C LYS A 530 -28.81 7.24 -6.14
N ARG A 531 -28.95 7.52 -4.83
CA ARG A 531 -27.81 7.76 -3.95
C ARG A 531 -26.92 6.53 -3.84
N VAL A 532 -27.50 5.35 -3.63
CA VAL A 532 -26.79 4.09 -3.56
C VAL A 532 -26.11 3.76 -4.89
N ASP A 533 -26.77 3.96 -6.02
CA ASP A 533 -26.19 3.75 -7.36
C ASP A 533 -24.97 4.65 -7.59
N LEU A 534 -25.09 5.95 -7.32
CA LEU A 534 -23.97 6.89 -7.44
C LEU A 534 -22.84 6.58 -6.44
N ALA A 535 -23.17 6.23 -5.18
CA ALA A 535 -22.18 5.86 -4.19
C ALA A 535 -21.40 4.63 -4.64
N LYS A 536 -22.08 3.58 -5.10
CA LYS A 536 -21.45 2.36 -5.59
C LYS A 536 -20.51 2.64 -6.78
N GLY A 537 -20.89 3.54 -7.68
CA GLY A 537 -20.02 3.97 -8.79
C GLY A 537 -18.80 4.79 -8.34
N CYS A 538 -18.84 5.40 -7.13
CA CYS A 538 -17.74 6.15 -6.55
C CYS A 538 -16.80 5.30 -5.67
N GLU A 539 -17.09 4.03 -5.41
CA GLU A 539 -16.22 3.17 -4.62
C GLU A 539 -14.95 2.78 -5.37
N GLY A 540 -13.90 2.42 -4.61
CA GLY A 540 -12.66 1.88 -5.16
C GLY A 540 -11.68 2.90 -5.74
N VAL A 541 -12.06 4.17 -5.88
CA VAL A 541 -11.16 5.22 -6.36
C VAL A 541 -10.15 5.58 -5.28
N LYS A 542 -8.88 5.80 -5.67
CA LYS A 542 -7.80 6.23 -4.77
C LYS A 542 -8.21 7.48 -3.99
N ARG A 543 -8.06 7.41 -2.67
CA ARG A 543 -8.33 8.51 -1.75
C ARG A 543 -7.08 9.05 -1.10
N THR A 544 -6.18 8.17 -0.69
CA THR A 544 -4.91 8.52 -0.04
C THR A 544 -3.89 7.40 -0.21
N THR A 545 -2.67 7.68 0.13
CA THR A 545 -1.61 6.68 0.29
C THR A 545 -1.27 6.52 1.76
N GLY A 546 -0.78 5.37 2.14
CA GLY A 546 -0.39 5.05 3.50
C GLY A 546 0.82 4.14 3.54
N GLN A 547 1.14 3.67 4.75
CA GLN A 547 2.16 2.66 4.98
C GLN A 547 1.53 1.44 5.63
N HIS A 548 1.98 0.26 5.25
CA HIS A 548 1.60 -0.97 5.93
C HIS A 548 2.10 -0.93 7.40
N PRO A 549 1.30 -1.32 8.39
CA PRO A 549 1.67 -1.16 9.80
C PRO A 549 2.92 -1.95 10.22
N GLY A 550 3.18 -3.10 9.62
CA GLY A 550 4.32 -3.96 9.93
C GLY A 550 5.25 -4.25 8.74
N GLY A 551 4.80 -3.99 7.50
CA GLY A 551 5.51 -4.40 6.30
C GLY A 551 6.76 -3.58 6.01
N ILE A 552 7.89 -4.25 5.92
CA ILE A 552 9.18 -3.72 5.47
C ILE A 552 9.54 -4.41 4.15
N VAL A 553 9.79 -3.62 3.13
CA VAL A 553 10.27 -4.09 1.82
C VAL A 553 11.78 -3.97 1.78
N VAL A 554 12.45 -5.01 1.34
CA VAL A 554 13.91 -5.05 1.19
C VAL A 554 14.27 -5.27 -0.27
N VAL A 555 15.02 -4.32 -0.82
CA VAL A 555 15.55 -4.36 -2.20
C VAL A 555 16.85 -5.17 -2.20
N PRO A 556 17.10 -6.05 -3.20
CA PRO A 556 18.38 -6.73 -3.35
C PRO A 556 19.56 -5.73 -3.40
N LEU A 557 20.70 -6.10 -2.79
CA LEU A 557 21.85 -5.20 -2.65
C LEU A 557 22.53 -4.85 -4.00
N ASP A 558 22.31 -5.66 -5.03
CA ASP A 558 22.80 -5.46 -6.40
C ASP A 558 21.81 -4.71 -7.31
N MET A 559 20.67 -4.30 -6.76
CA MET A 559 19.57 -3.62 -7.47
C MET A 559 19.21 -2.30 -6.79
N ASP A 560 18.52 -1.44 -7.53
CA ASP A 560 17.96 -0.19 -7.03
C ASP A 560 16.44 -0.28 -6.86
N VAL A 561 15.87 0.49 -5.93
CA VAL A 561 14.41 0.49 -5.69
C VAL A 561 13.62 0.88 -6.93
N HIS A 562 14.16 1.76 -7.78
CA HIS A 562 13.54 2.18 -9.04
C HIS A 562 13.54 1.10 -10.14
N ASP A 563 14.18 -0.04 -9.89
CA ASP A 563 13.96 -1.26 -10.69
C ASP A 563 12.61 -1.92 -10.44
N PHE A 564 11.92 -1.55 -9.34
CA PHE A 564 10.65 -2.12 -8.89
C PHE A 564 9.51 -1.11 -8.79
N THR A 565 9.77 0.07 -8.24
CA THR A 565 8.74 1.05 -7.89
C THR A 565 9.34 2.43 -7.65
N PRO A 566 8.61 3.51 -7.92
CA PRO A 566 8.95 4.80 -7.33
C PRO A 566 8.83 4.77 -5.80
N VAL A 567 9.38 5.77 -5.14
CA VAL A 567 9.33 5.96 -3.68
C VAL A 567 8.60 7.25 -3.34
N GLN A 568 7.88 7.25 -2.22
CA GLN A 568 7.11 8.41 -1.78
C GLN A 568 7.08 8.56 -0.26
N TYR A 569 6.69 9.73 0.22
CA TYR A 569 6.23 9.90 1.59
C TYR A 569 4.75 9.49 1.70
N PRO A 570 4.37 8.67 2.72
CA PRO A 570 2.98 8.25 2.91
C PRO A 570 2.08 9.48 3.13
N ALA A 571 0.87 9.46 2.56
CA ALA A 571 -0.10 10.56 2.58
C ALA A 571 0.49 11.91 2.09
N ASN A 572 1.52 11.89 1.27
CA ASN A 572 2.27 13.07 0.83
C ASN A 572 2.73 13.96 2.01
N ASN A 573 3.13 13.35 3.13
CA ASN A 573 3.60 14.07 4.30
C ASN A 573 5.13 14.10 4.34
N PRO A 574 5.78 15.23 4.05
CA PRO A 574 7.24 15.31 4.01
C PRO A 574 7.90 15.13 5.39
N ASN A 575 7.12 15.18 6.47
CA ASN A 575 7.61 14.96 7.84
C ASN A 575 7.54 13.48 8.27
N ALA A 576 7.11 12.58 7.39
CA ALA A 576 7.12 11.15 7.68
C ALA A 576 8.56 10.65 7.85
N THR A 577 8.80 9.84 8.88
CA THR A 577 10.12 9.27 9.20
C THR A 577 10.56 8.20 8.20
N TRP A 578 9.61 7.56 7.53
CA TRP A 578 9.84 6.49 6.57
C TRP A 578 9.28 6.85 5.19
N LYS A 579 10.02 6.52 4.17
CA LYS A 579 9.53 6.47 2.80
C LYS A 579 8.87 5.12 2.55
N THR A 580 7.90 5.10 1.65
CA THR A 580 7.18 3.89 1.23
C THR A 580 7.39 3.62 -0.25
N THR A 581 7.11 2.39 -0.67
CA THR A 581 6.89 2.11 -2.09
C THR A 581 5.72 2.95 -2.59
N HIS A 582 5.82 3.45 -3.82
CA HIS A 582 4.74 4.21 -4.48
C HIS A 582 3.61 3.28 -4.91
N PHE A 583 3.95 2.12 -5.48
CA PHE A 583 2.98 1.09 -5.76
C PHE A 583 2.43 0.49 -4.47
N ASP A 584 1.15 0.16 -4.46
CA ASP A 584 0.55 -0.67 -3.41
C ASP A 584 1.27 -2.01 -3.38
N PHE A 585 1.68 -2.44 -2.18
CA PHE A 585 2.47 -3.65 -2.05
C PHE A 585 1.77 -4.90 -2.62
N HIS A 586 0.44 -4.98 -2.58
CA HIS A 586 -0.32 -6.09 -3.16
C HIS A 586 -0.12 -6.25 -4.68
N GLN A 587 0.36 -5.20 -5.38
CA GLN A 587 0.65 -5.27 -6.81
C GLN A 587 2.06 -5.75 -7.12
N ILE A 588 2.99 -5.68 -6.16
CA ILE A 588 4.41 -6.02 -6.33
C ILE A 588 4.90 -7.11 -5.37
N HIS A 589 4.00 -7.75 -4.63
CA HIS A 589 4.35 -8.77 -3.63
C HIS A 589 5.01 -10.02 -4.23
N ASP A 590 4.75 -10.31 -5.50
CA ASP A 590 5.39 -11.41 -6.23
C ASP A 590 6.79 -11.05 -6.77
N ASN A 591 7.23 -9.79 -6.61
CA ASN A 591 8.48 -9.28 -7.19
C ASN A 591 9.53 -8.92 -6.15
N ILE A 592 9.13 -8.43 -4.99
CA ILE A 592 10.02 -7.96 -3.96
C ILE A 592 9.60 -8.50 -2.60
N LEU A 593 10.58 -8.87 -1.80
CA LEU A 593 10.33 -9.47 -0.51
C LEU A 593 9.86 -8.45 0.53
N LYS A 594 8.84 -8.82 1.28
CA LYS A 594 8.33 -8.09 2.43
C LYS A 594 8.52 -8.90 3.71
N PHE A 595 8.96 -8.25 4.77
CA PHE A 595 8.97 -8.77 6.13
C PHE A 595 7.85 -8.13 6.94
N ASP A 596 7.03 -8.95 7.58
CA ASP A 596 5.95 -8.47 8.45
C ASP A 596 6.43 -8.42 9.91
N ILE A 597 6.91 -7.23 10.30
CA ILE A 597 7.34 -6.90 11.66
C ILE A 597 6.15 -6.21 12.35
N LEU A 598 5.29 -7.03 12.96
CA LEU A 598 4.03 -6.56 13.52
C LEU A 598 4.21 -6.10 14.97
N GLY A 599 3.69 -4.92 15.32
CA GLY A 599 3.61 -4.47 16.71
C GLY A 599 2.39 -5.09 17.40
N HIS A 600 2.62 -5.84 18.48
CA HIS A 600 1.56 -6.52 19.23
C HIS A 600 1.61 -6.15 20.72
N VAL A 601 0.46 -6.24 21.39
CA VAL A 601 0.34 -5.91 22.81
C VAL A 601 0.90 -7.03 23.70
N ASP A 602 0.77 -8.29 23.30
CA ASP A 602 1.10 -9.44 24.14
C ASP A 602 2.57 -9.51 24.55
N PRO A 603 3.57 -9.34 23.67
CA PRO A 603 4.96 -9.30 24.09
C PRO A 603 5.25 -8.14 25.06
N THR A 604 4.58 -6.99 24.88
CA THR A 604 4.70 -5.86 25.81
C THR A 604 4.11 -6.20 27.18
N ALA A 605 2.93 -6.83 27.21
CA ALA A 605 2.28 -7.27 28.45
C ALA A 605 3.10 -8.34 29.17
N MET A 606 3.66 -9.32 28.44
CA MET A 606 4.56 -10.32 29.01
C MET A 606 5.79 -9.68 29.65
N LYS A 607 6.43 -8.73 28.98
CA LYS A 607 7.57 -7.99 29.53
C LYS A 607 7.22 -7.22 30.81
N MET A 608 6.05 -6.59 30.81
CA MET A 608 5.54 -5.90 32.00
C MET A 608 5.29 -6.88 33.16
N LEU A 609 4.67 -8.02 32.89
CA LEU A 609 4.39 -9.06 33.89
C LEU A 609 5.69 -9.66 34.46
N GLU A 610 6.68 -9.96 33.62
CA GLU A 610 8.01 -10.38 34.08
C GLU A 610 8.65 -9.37 35.07
N ARG A 611 8.59 -8.08 34.71
CA ARG A 611 9.12 -7.01 35.56
C ARG A 611 8.39 -6.88 36.88
N ILE A 612 7.08 -7.08 36.91
CA ILE A 612 6.29 -6.96 38.15
C ILE A 612 6.41 -8.18 39.03
N THR A 613 6.44 -9.37 38.45
CA THR A 613 6.40 -10.64 39.19
C THR A 613 7.79 -11.23 39.48
N GLY A 614 8.79 -10.86 38.66
CA GLY A 614 10.12 -11.50 38.67
C GLY A 614 10.12 -12.92 38.07
N VAL A 615 9.01 -13.35 37.49
CA VAL A 615 8.86 -14.68 36.87
C VAL A 615 9.22 -14.61 35.39
N ASN A 616 10.14 -15.48 34.94
CA ASN A 616 10.45 -15.63 33.53
C ASN A 616 9.32 -16.41 32.82
N VAL A 617 8.65 -15.79 31.88
CA VAL A 617 7.49 -16.38 31.19
C VAL A 617 7.84 -17.70 30.46
N ARG A 618 9.08 -17.85 29.95
CA ARG A 618 9.54 -19.09 29.30
C ARG A 618 9.69 -20.27 30.24
N GLN A 619 9.68 -20.05 31.56
CA GLN A 619 9.79 -21.09 32.58
C GLN A 619 8.42 -21.53 33.11
N ILE A 620 7.35 -20.85 32.77
CA ILE A 620 5.99 -21.18 33.21
C ILE A 620 5.59 -22.51 32.57
N PRO A 621 5.13 -23.53 33.35
CA PRO A 621 4.64 -24.78 32.81
C PRO A 621 3.34 -24.58 32.02
N MET A 622 3.24 -25.19 30.84
CA MET A 622 2.07 -25.09 29.98
C MET A 622 0.94 -26.03 30.40
N ASN A 623 1.22 -27.04 31.23
CA ASN A 623 0.30 -28.05 31.71
C ASN A 623 -0.29 -27.79 33.09
N ASP A 624 -0.22 -26.53 33.60
CA ASP A 624 -0.79 -26.19 34.90
C ASP A 624 -2.31 -26.28 34.89
N GLN A 625 -2.85 -27.26 35.62
CA GLN A 625 -4.27 -27.56 35.64
C GLN A 625 -5.14 -26.45 36.24
N ALA A 626 -4.59 -25.66 37.20
CA ALA A 626 -5.32 -24.55 37.79
C ALA A 626 -5.48 -23.40 36.78
N THR A 627 -4.45 -23.17 35.93
CA THR A 627 -4.50 -22.22 34.84
C THR A 627 -5.44 -22.68 33.73
N MET A 628 -5.39 -23.97 33.36
CA MET A 628 -6.32 -24.56 32.38
C MET A 628 -7.77 -24.45 32.83
N ALA A 629 -8.05 -24.63 34.10
CA ALA A 629 -9.41 -24.51 34.64
C ALA A 629 -10.03 -23.11 34.47
N ILE A 630 -9.22 -22.06 34.30
CA ILE A 630 -9.71 -20.66 34.08
C ILE A 630 -10.57 -20.57 32.81
N PHE A 631 -10.29 -21.36 31.78
CA PHE A 631 -11.06 -21.37 30.54
C PHE A 631 -12.45 -21.99 30.66
N SER A 632 -12.70 -22.75 31.73
CA SER A 632 -13.96 -23.45 31.98
C SER A 632 -14.70 -22.96 33.23
N THR A 633 -14.01 -22.39 34.20
CA THR A 633 -14.53 -21.97 35.50
C THR A 633 -13.75 -20.79 36.10
N THR A 634 -14.32 -20.14 37.10
CA THR A 634 -13.66 -19.08 37.87
C THR A 634 -13.06 -19.58 39.19
N GLU A 635 -13.24 -20.84 39.55
CA GLU A 635 -12.88 -21.39 40.87
C GLU A 635 -11.38 -21.21 41.20
N SER A 636 -10.48 -21.44 40.23
CA SER A 636 -9.04 -21.28 40.40
C SER A 636 -8.64 -19.84 40.77
N LEU A 637 -9.40 -18.82 40.36
CA LEU A 637 -9.15 -17.43 40.66
C LEU A 637 -9.57 -17.00 42.05
N LYS A 638 -10.43 -17.80 42.75
CA LYS A 638 -10.97 -17.53 44.10
C LYS A 638 -11.61 -16.15 44.20
N ILE A 639 -12.29 -15.71 43.13
CA ILE A 639 -13.04 -14.43 43.09
C ILE A 639 -14.54 -14.66 43.37
N ASP A 640 -15.18 -13.65 43.96
CA ASP A 640 -16.62 -13.66 44.15
C ASP A 640 -17.31 -13.27 42.83
N THR A 641 -17.82 -14.26 42.12
CA THR A 641 -18.52 -14.08 40.83
C THR A 641 -19.98 -13.69 40.97
N THR A 642 -20.53 -13.65 42.20
CA THR A 642 -21.95 -13.29 42.42
C THR A 642 -22.29 -11.87 41.98
N LYS A 643 -21.26 -11.01 41.90
CA LYS A 643 -21.36 -9.61 41.42
C LYS A 643 -21.16 -9.43 39.93
N TYR A 644 -20.67 -10.46 39.28
CA TYR A 644 -20.29 -10.44 37.87
C TYR A 644 -20.92 -11.66 37.19
N ASN A 645 -21.61 -11.47 36.12
CA ASN A 645 -22.24 -12.58 35.39
C ASN A 645 -21.17 -13.31 34.54
N GLU A 646 -20.09 -13.80 35.19
CA GLU A 646 -18.95 -14.47 34.54
C GLU A 646 -18.94 -15.95 34.95
N VAL A 647 -18.90 -16.83 33.92
CA VAL A 647 -18.82 -18.27 34.09
C VAL A 647 -17.34 -18.74 34.01
N THR A 648 -16.56 -18.09 33.18
CA THR A 648 -15.13 -18.42 32.97
C THR A 648 -14.20 -17.32 33.49
N GLY A 649 -12.96 -17.66 33.79
CA GLY A 649 -11.93 -16.70 34.15
C GLY A 649 -11.22 -16.03 32.98
N ALA A 650 -11.70 -16.22 31.74
CA ALA A 650 -11.01 -15.83 30.53
C ALA A 650 -11.15 -14.34 30.13
N ALA A 651 -11.97 -13.55 30.85
CA ALA A 651 -12.31 -12.16 30.47
C ALA A 651 -11.09 -11.25 30.22
N GLY A 652 -9.97 -11.47 30.92
CA GLY A 652 -8.73 -10.69 30.76
C GLY A 652 -7.69 -11.31 29.82
N ILE A 653 -7.99 -12.46 29.22
CA ILE A 653 -7.02 -13.18 28.37
C ILE A 653 -7.18 -12.68 26.93
N PRO A 654 -6.10 -12.21 26.26
CA PRO A 654 -6.14 -11.81 24.87
C PRO A 654 -6.77 -12.87 23.97
N GLU A 655 -7.56 -12.45 23.01
CA GLU A 655 -8.33 -13.25 22.06
C GLU A 655 -9.44 -14.10 22.69
N PHE A 656 -9.23 -14.73 23.85
CA PHE A 656 -10.20 -15.55 24.56
C PHE A 656 -11.21 -14.74 25.41
N GLY A 657 -10.89 -13.50 25.77
CA GLY A 657 -11.73 -12.65 26.61
C GLY A 657 -12.93 -11.98 25.92
N THR A 658 -13.11 -12.16 24.62
CA THR A 658 -14.26 -11.60 23.91
C THR A 658 -15.54 -12.31 24.28
N PRO A 659 -16.72 -11.63 24.29
CA PRO A 659 -18.00 -12.27 24.57
C PRO A 659 -18.29 -13.50 23.68
N PHE A 660 -17.91 -13.43 22.42
CA PHE A 660 -18.08 -14.53 21.46
C PHE A 660 -17.28 -15.76 21.88
N VAL A 661 -15.99 -15.61 22.16
CA VAL A 661 -15.12 -16.75 22.53
C VAL A 661 -15.48 -17.28 23.91
N ARG A 662 -15.82 -16.42 24.89
CA ARG A 662 -16.31 -16.87 26.19
C ARG A 662 -17.57 -17.72 26.06
N GLY A 663 -18.48 -17.40 25.14
CA GLY A 663 -19.63 -18.25 24.83
C GLY A 663 -19.25 -19.63 24.27
N ILE A 664 -18.17 -19.73 23.49
CA ILE A 664 -17.63 -21.03 23.06
C ILE A 664 -17.06 -21.81 24.24
N LEU A 665 -16.27 -21.13 25.11
CA LEU A 665 -15.70 -21.74 26.30
C LEU A 665 -16.75 -22.27 27.27
N GLU A 666 -17.83 -21.53 27.51
CA GLU A 666 -18.95 -21.93 28.35
C GLU A 666 -19.65 -23.21 27.84
N LEU A 667 -19.78 -23.31 26.51
CA LEU A 667 -20.42 -24.46 25.86
C LEU A 667 -19.49 -25.70 25.89
N THR A 668 -18.22 -25.50 25.51
CA THR A 668 -17.28 -26.59 25.25
C THR A 668 -16.49 -27.05 26.46
N LYS A 669 -16.29 -26.17 27.46
CA LYS A 669 -15.56 -26.41 28.73
C LYS A 669 -14.22 -27.13 28.52
N PRO A 670 -13.27 -26.53 27.80
CA PRO A 670 -12.00 -27.16 27.46
C PRO A 670 -11.19 -27.52 28.71
N THR A 671 -10.46 -28.61 28.63
CA THR A 671 -9.60 -29.15 29.70
C THR A 671 -8.16 -29.35 29.28
N THR A 672 -7.87 -29.20 27.98
CA THR A 672 -6.55 -29.45 27.38
C THR A 672 -6.11 -28.26 26.54
N PHE A 673 -4.79 -28.10 26.35
CA PHE A 673 -4.22 -27.09 25.48
C PHE A 673 -4.62 -27.33 24.00
N ALA A 674 -4.66 -28.58 23.56
CA ALA A 674 -5.11 -28.95 22.22
C ALA A 674 -6.55 -28.45 21.94
N GLU A 675 -7.46 -28.54 22.93
CA GLU A 675 -8.82 -28.01 22.82
C GLU A 675 -8.85 -26.47 22.72
N LEU A 676 -7.95 -25.77 23.42
CA LEU A 676 -7.80 -24.33 23.27
C LEU A 676 -7.31 -23.91 21.87
N VAL A 677 -6.39 -24.68 21.28
CA VAL A 677 -5.95 -24.48 19.89
C VAL A 677 -7.12 -24.64 18.93
N THR A 678 -7.94 -25.67 19.10
CA THR A 678 -9.16 -25.87 18.30
C THR A 678 -10.12 -24.69 18.45
N ILE A 679 -10.40 -24.22 19.68
CA ILE A 679 -11.29 -23.08 19.94
C ILE A 679 -10.72 -21.78 19.32
N SER A 680 -9.42 -21.57 19.37
CA SER A 680 -8.78 -20.44 18.71
C SER A 680 -9.06 -20.45 17.21
N GLY A 681 -8.91 -21.59 16.56
CA GLY A 681 -9.22 -21.73 15.13
C GLY A 681 -10.71 -21.52 14.82
N LEU A 682 -11.62 -22.10 15.63
CA LEU A 682 -13.08 -21.91 15.49
C LEU A 682 -13.51 -20.45 15.64
N SER A 683 -12.82 -19.68 16.48
CA SER A 683 -13.17 -18.30 16.79
C SER A 683 -12.65 -17.28 15.79
N HIS A 684 -11.60 -17.60 15.05
CA HIS A 684 -10.93 -16.70 14.09
C HIS A 684 -11.35 -16.93 12.63
N GLY A 685 -12.09 -18.00 12.35
CA GLY A 685 -12.58 -18.29 11.00
C GLY A 685 -13.91 -17.60 10.69
N THR A 686 -14.29 -17.63 9.43
CA THR A 686 -15.62 -17.19 8.98
C THR A 686 -16.46 -18.40 8.59
N ASP A 687 -17.69 -18.50 9.12
CA ASP A 687 -18.62 -19.62 8.95
C ASP A 687 -18.02 -20.98 9.39
N VAL A 688 -17.18 -20.95 10.41
CA VAL A 688 -16.56 -22.13 11.02
C VAL A 688 -17.34 -22.59 12.27
N TRP A 689 -17.73 -21.65 13.13
CA TRP A 689 -18.41 -21.95 14.40
C TRP A 689 -19.93 -21.98 14.24
N LEU A 690 -20.57 -20.81 13.99
CA LEU A 690 -22.02 -20.70 13.88
C LEU A 690 -22.54 -21.36 12.60
N GLY A 691 -23.58 -22.18 12.72
CA GLY A 691 -24.15 -22.93 11.59
C GLY A 691 -23.27 -24.07 11.06
N ASN A 692 -22.16 -24.38 11.76
CA ASN A 692 -21.21 -25.42 11.37
C ASN A 692 -20.75 -26.21 12.61
N ALA A 693 -19.54 -26.01 13.13
CA ALA A 693 -19.00 -26.80 14.26
C ALA A 693 -19.90 -26.79 15.50
N LYS A 694 -20.52 -25.65 15.83
CA LYS A 694 -21.49 -25.55 16.94
C LYS A 694 -22.63 -26.55 16.79
N ASP A 695 -23.23 -26.61 15.60
CA ASP A 695 -24.39 -27.48 15.35
C ASP A 695 -24.00 -28.95 15.43
N LEU A 696 -22.78 -29.33 14.96
CA LEU A 696 -22.25 -30.69 15.04
C LEU A 696 -22.03 -31.13 16.49
N ILE A 697 -21.55 -30.20 17.35
CA ILE A 697 -21.33 -30.48 18.77
C ILE A 697 -22.68 -30.54 19.52
N ASP A 698 -23.57 -29.60 19.28
CA ASP A 698 -24.90 -29.54 19.94
C ASP A 698 -25.75 -30.79 19.61
N ASN A 699 -25.65 -31.30 18.36
CA ASN A 699 -26.37 -32.47 17.91
C ASN A 699 -25.68 -33.80 18.32
N GLY A 700 -24.48 -33.74 18.92
CA GLY A 700 -23.71 -34.91 19.29
C GLY A 700 -23.09 -35.67 18.11
N THR A 701 -23.01 -35.07 16.92
CA THR A 701 -22.38 -35.64 15.74
C THR A 701 -20.87 -35.72 15.90
N CYS A 702 -20.26 -34.68 16.48
CA CYS A 702 -18.82 -34.57 16.74
C CYS A 702 -18.56 -34.06 18.15
N LYS A 703 -17.43 -34.43 18.72
CA LYS A 703 -16.85 -33.76 19.89
C LYS A 703 -15.99 -32.59 19.45
N LEU A 704 -15.60 -31.74 20.40
CA LEU A 704 -14.75 -30.55 20.14
C LEU A 704 -13.42 -30.91 19.42
N ASN A 705 -12.83 -32.04 19.77
CA ASN A 705 -11.58 -32.53 19.18
C ASN A 705 -11.72 -33.26 17.85
N GLU A 706 -12.95 -33.39 17.35
CA GLU A 706 -13.27 -34.11 16.09
C GLU A 706 -13.72 -33.13 14.98
N VAL A 707 -14.15 -31.89 15.34
CA VAL A 707 -14.56 -30.87 14.36
C VAL A 707 -13.34 -30.26 13.67
N ILE A 708 -13.55 -29.72 12.47
CA ILE A 708 -12.53 -28.98 11.74
C ILE A 708 -12.29 -27.66 12.50
N GLY A 709 -11.19 -27.57 13.25
CA GLY A 709 -10.82 -26.39 14.04
C GLY A 709 -9.89 -25.44 13.29
N CYS A 710 -8.98 -25.97 12.47
CA CYS A 710 -8.05 -25.19 11.67
C CYS A 710 -7.89 -25.78 10.26
N ARG A 711 -7.23 -25.04 9.36
CA ARG A 711 -7.05 -25.51 7.97
C ARG A 711 -6.24 -26.82 7.88
N ASP A 712 -5.29 -26.96 8.79
CA ASP A 712 -4.40 -28.14 8.83
C ASP A 712 -5.18 -29.42 9.08
N ASP A 713 -6.23 -29.37 9.88
CA ASP A 713 -7.13 -30.51 10.14
C ASP A 713 -7.72 -31.03 8.83
N ILE A 714 -8.14 -30.11 7.92
CA ILE A 714 -8.71 -30.54 6.63
C ILE A 714 -7.73 -31.42 5.85
N MET A 715 -6.47 -31.03 5.78
CA MET A 715 -5.45 -31.79 5.04
C MET A 715 -5.15 -33.11 5.72
N VAL A 716 -4.92 -33.09 7.03
CA VAL A 716 -4.54 -34.27 7.81
C VAL A 716 -5.66 -35.30 7.82
N ASP A 717 -6.90 -34.87 8.07
CA ASP A 717 -8.06 -35.77 8.11
C ASP A 717 -8.36 -36.38 6.73
N LEU A 718 -8.29 -35.58 5.65
CA LEU A 718 -8.46 -36.11 4.28
C LEU A 718 -7.40 -37.15 3.94
N MET A 719 -6.14 -36.92 4.33
CA MET A 719 -5.08 -37.91 4.17
C MET A 719 -5.36 -39.17 5.01
N GLY A 720 -5.87 -39.00 6.23
CA GLY A 720 -6.30 -40.12 7.10
C GLY A 720 -7.43 -40.94 6.51
N TYR A 721 -8.35 -40.34 5.77
CA TYR A 721 -9.39 -41.03 5.01
C TYR A 721 -8.86 -41.70 3.72
N GLY A 722 -7.62 -41.45 3.31
CA GLY A 722 -6.99 -42.01 2.12
C GLY A 722 -7.01 -41.15 0.87
N VAL A 723 -7.44 -39.89 0.98
CA VAL A 723 -7.34 -38.93 -0.13
C VAL A 723 -5.86 -38.60 -0.38
N LYS A 724 -5.45 -38.50 -1.66
CA LYS A 724 -4.05 -38.27 -2.04
C LYS A 724 -3.52 -36.95 -1.41
N PRO A 725 -2.28 -36.91 -0.88
CA PRO A 725 -1.71 -35.77 -0.18
C PRO A 725 -1.80 -34.45 -0.96
N LYS A 726 -1.40 -34.41 -2.22
CA LYS A 726 -1.48 -33.21 -3.07
C LYS A 726 -2.92 -32.71 -3.25
N LEU A 727 -3.89 -33.61 -3.38
CA LEU A 727 -5.30 -33.23 -3.48
C LEU A 727 -5.83 -32.73 -2.14
N SER A 728 -5.48 -33.35 -1.03
CA SER A 728 -5.83 -32.93 0.33
C SER A 728 -5.34 -31.49 0.59
N PHE A 729 -4.11 -31.19 0.22
CA PHE A 729 -3.56 -29.82 0.28
C PHE A 729 -4.33 -28.84 -0.61
N THR A 730 -4.65 -29.24 -1.85
CA THR A 730 -5.40 -28.37 -2.78
C THR A 730 -6.81 -28.07 -2.26
N ILE A 731 -7.49 -29.06 -1.70
CA ILE A 731 -8.81 -28.88 -1.07
C ILE A 731 -8.69 -27.95 0.13
N MET A 732 -7.73 -28.18 1.02
CA MET A 732 -7.47 -27.33 2.19
C MET A 732 -7.25 -25.87 1.78
N GLU A 733 -6.38 -25.61 0.79
CA GLU A 733 -6.12 -24.25 0.28
C GLU A 733 -7.36 -23.58 -0.36
N SER A 734 -8.24 -24.36 -1.00
CA SER A 734 -9.49 -23.86 -1.57
C SER A 734 -10.48 -23.48 -0.48
N VAL A 735 -10.68 -24.39 0.49
CA VAL A 735 -11.64 -24.20 1.60
C VAL A 735 -11.22 -23.01 2.48
N ARG A 736 -9.95 -22.93 2.88
CA ARG A 736 -9.48 -21.82 3.73
C ARG A 736 -9.64 -20.43 3.11
N LYS A 737 -9.66 -20.35 1.76
CA LYS A 737 -9.87 -19.10 0.99
C LYS A 737 -11.35 -18.86 0.63
N GLY A 738 -12.25 -19.69 1.12
CA GLY A 738 -13.68 -19.58 0.85
C GLY A 738 -14.09 -19.87 -0.59
N LYS A 739 -13.24 -20.52 -1.38
CA LYS A 739 -13.55 -20.92 -2.77
C LYS A 739 -14.43 -22.17 -2.86
N GLY A 740 -14.64 -22.85 -1.71
CA GLY A 740 -15.47 -24.06 -1.63
C GLY A 740 -14.84 -25.29 -2.27
N LEU A 741 -15.69 -26.29 -2.55
CA LEU A 741 -15.32 -27.58 -3.13
C LEU A 741 -15.76 -27.66 -4.60
N LYS A 742 -14.96 -28.32 -5.43
CA LYS A 742 -15.35 -28.71 -6.80
C LYS A 742 -16.06 -30.10 -6.77
N ASP A 743 -16.96 -30.32 -7.72
CA ASP A 743 -17.73 -31.60 -7.81
C ASP A 743 -16.81 -32.81 -7.93
N GLU A 744 -15.72 -32.70 -8.68
CA GLU A 744 -14.71 -33.75 -8.82
C GLU A 744 -14.04 -34.13 -7.49
N TRP A 745 -13.79 -33.12 -6.62
CA TRP A 745 -13.19 -33.33 -5.29
C TRP A 745 -14.19 -33.99 -4.34
N VAL A 746 -15.46 -33.55 -4.37
CA VAL A 746 -16.53 -34.18 -3.59
C VAL A 746 -16.68 -35.63 -3.96
N THR A 747 -16.58 -35.98 -5.26
CA THR A 747 -16.63 -37.37 -5.74
C THR A 747 -15.48 -38.18 -5.18
N GLU A 748 -14.26 -37.64 -5.19
CA GLU A 748 -13.07 -38.34 -4.65
C GLU A 748 -13.17 -38.50 -3.12
N MET A 749 -13.64 -37.44 -2.39
CA MET A 749 -13.87 -37.52 -0.95
C MET A 749 -14.87 -38.64 -0.60
N LYS A 750 -15.99 -38.75 -1.32
CA LYS A 750 -17.00 -39.78 -1.11
C LYS A 750 -16.44 -41.19 -1.45
N ALA A 751 -15.62 -41.29 -2.49
CA ALA A 751 -14.95 -42.54 -2.85
C ALA A 751 -13.99 -43.06 -1.76
N ASN A 752 -13.42 -42.15 -0.96
CA ASN A 752 -12.56 -42.45 0.19
C ASN A 752 -13.32 -42.49 1.54
N ASN A 753 -14.65 -42.58 1.52
CA ASN A 753 -15.51 -42.66 2.71
C ASN A 753 -15.38 -41.47 3.66
N VAL A 754 -15.07 -40.26 3.15
CA VAL A 754 -15.10 -39.03 3.96
C VAL A 754 -16.54 -38.79 4.44
N PRO A 755 -16.77 -38.53 5.74
CA PRO A 755 -18.10 -38.32 6.27
C PRO A 755 -18.83 -37.15 5.62
N GLU A 756 -20.13 -37.25 5.43
CA GLU A 756 -20.94 -36.19 4.81
C GLU A 756 -20.87 -34.89 5.60
N TRP A 757 -20.87 -34.94 6.95
CA TRP A 757 -20.72 -33.73 7.79
C TRP A 757 -19.39 -33.01 7.54
N PHE A 758 -18.33 -33.73 7.21
CA PHE A 758 -17.01 -33.13 6.92
C PHE A 758 -17.04 -32.37 5.58
N ILE A 759 -17.63 -33.01 4.56
CA ILE A 759 -17.85 -32.39 3.23
C ILE A 759 -18.71 -31.12 3.36
N ASP A 760 -19.78 -31.25 4.15
CA ASP A 760 -20.72 -30.16 4.45
C ASP A 760 -19.99 -28.95 5.16
N SER A 761 -19.16 -29.27 6.16
CA SER A 761 -18.33 -28.29 6.85
C SER A 761 -17.38 -27.56 5.89
N CYS A 762 -16.66 -28.30 5.05
CA CYS A 762 -15.77 -27.73 4.05
C CYS A 762 -16.50 -26.81 3.05
N THR A 763 -17.76 -27.11 2.74
CA THR A 763 -18.59 -26.29 1.84
C THR A 763 -19.04 -24.99 2.49
N LYS A 764 -19.33 -25.01 3.81
CA LYS A 764 -19.79 -23.85 4.58
C LYS A 764 -18.68 -22.84 4.89
N ILE A 765 -17.46 -23.31 5.14
CA ILE A 765 -16.31 -22.50 5.56
C ILE A 765 -15.97 -21.44 4.50
N LYS A 766 -15.84 -20.18 4.93
CA LYS A 766 -15.44 -19.06 4.08
C LYS A 766 -14.02 -18.58 4.33
N TYR A 767 -13.51 -18.79 5.54
CA TYR A 767 -12.12 -18.47 5.88
C TYR A 767 -11.67 -19.27 7.10
N MET A 768 -10.43 -19.80 7.06
CA MET A 768 -9.82 -20.52 8.18
C MET A 768 -8.37 -20.10 8.42
N PHE A 769 -8.00 -20.12 9.69
CA PHE A 769 -6.62 -19.95 10.16
C PHE A 769 -5.80 -21.25 10.11
N PRO A 770 -4.45 -21.15 10.05
CA PRO A 770 -3.56 -22.29 10.33
C PRO A 770 -3.59 -22.65 11.82
N LYS A 771 -3.12 -23.84 12.11
CA LYS A 771 -2.92 -24.35 13.49
C LYS A 771 -1.83 -23.57 14.21
#